data_74cd910ce5952d802404fd607520feda
#
_entry.id   74cd910ce5952d802404fd607520feda
#
_cell.length_a   1.000
_cell.length_b   1.000
_cell.length_c   1.000
_cell.angle_alpha   90.00
_cell.angle_beta   90.00
_cell.angle_gamma   90.00
#
_symmetry.space_group_name_H-M   'P 1'
#
loop_
_entity.id
_entity.type
_entity.pdbx_description
1 polymer ?
#
loop_
_entity_poly.entity_id
_entity_poly.type
_entity_poly.pdbx_seq_one_letter_code
_entity_poly.pdbx_strand_id
1 'polypeptide(L)'
;WRTDDGLPQNKITALLQTQRGYLWAGTYNGIAQFDGLQFRVFNASNTRGLDNSQITSLYESPDGTIWIGHESGAISRYSGGTFSAASLPTNWSRALIQDFITDERGQVWALNQPGAARRIQDGLIIQPTTDMSANPFVAPHAIGNERHEAFVLRNGVLARLSSSGYQPVNFGDPAERPYYAGVARSRHGGWWVVGEGQLRQWNGQAWTANYGDLSWLNASITTMRETASGKLVIGTLQRGLLIFDPGTAHWSGLDRTHGLPQDWICSLIEDREQNLWVGTAGGLAVLRQRKVRMQSPPDNWEGRPVHAITQARDGSVWAATEGAGIYRLHTNQWTHFHLDNQYAWAVLADSRNQIWAGTWGGGLFRLENAAFVAQTNLISPAIPVTALVEFPSNTLWLGTGKGLARIRRGRLEWLASLGGAAAGDVRAIEPGPDGAIWIGAQGAGLGRLKDGRWEPFRAAEGFSANFVLSLYADADGTLWIGTLDDGLGCYRHGRFSTISRNQGLPANTIFHIADDRAGHLWFNSLAGLFRLDKEQLLECADGRRNNVSVLALGLTEGLSTLTGTGGFTPSGFRSTEGQLWFPTTRGIATISPASINSDSVPPAVWIEDVSIDDQPARPTTPKKSFPPGGKTAVATRQLVVVPPGRRQLDVQYTGLSFIAPERVQFKYRLDGPGVEADWVPAHTRRRVTFSFLPPGEYVFRVTARNGDGLWNEAGDTLAIRVLPFFWQTWWFKILVFSAAGVSLVAVVFLESRRRLRRRLERMAHERELERERSRIAQDIHDDLGASLTRIGMLSQSAVDEMPDAARATSSLHQIYQTARDLTRAMDEIVWAVNPRHDTLDSLINYVARFAHDFLSAAQIRCRLDTPLQTPEVTVRSEIRHNLFLAFKEALNNAVKHSGATEVRVKLELPPDGLRLVIMDNGAGLVSAKHPSHRDRVSSGYGVVGIQSRLQQINGHAQIHSPPGGGTTVELYVPLAPAATTKPDK
;
A
#
# COMPACT_ATOMS: atom_id res chain seq x y z
N TRP A 1 19.69 -15.22 -3.52
CA TRP A 1 18.78 -16.01 -2.69
C TRP A 1 19.40 -17.36 -2.34
N ARG A 2 19.12 -17.81 -1.13
CA ARG A 2 19.57 -19.08 -0.55
C ARG A 2 18.40 -19.77 0.17
N THR A 3 18.67 -20.85 0.87
CA THR A 3 17.65 -21.55 1.68
C THR A 3 16.99 -20.65 2.73
N ASP A 4 17.73 -19.72 3.32
CA ASP A 4 17.20 -18.75 4.29
C ASP A 4 16.20 -17.76 3.66
N ASP A 5 16.25 -17.60 2.34
CA ASP A 5 15.32 -16.77 1.56
C ASP A 5 14.15 -17.58 0.98
N GLY A 6 14.06 -18.86 1.29
CA GLY A 6 12.96 -19.75 0.88
C GLY A 6 13.24 -20.68 -0.29
N LEU A 7 14.48 -20.77 -0.79
CA LEU A 7 14.85 -21.82 -1.75
C LEU A 7 14.85 -23.22 -1.09
N PRO A 8 14.43 -24.28 -1.81
CA PRO A 8 14.44 -25.65 -1.25
C PRO A 8 15.85 -26.14 -0.97
N GLN A 9 16.83 -25.69 -1.74
CA GLN A 9 18.26 -25.97 -1.59
C GLN A 9 19.09 -24.90 -2.31
N ASN A 10 20.33 -24.67 -1.87
CA ASN A 10 21.21 -23.67 -2.47
C ASN A 10 21.69 -24.00 -3.88
N LYS A 11 21.94 -25.28 -4.20
CA LYS A 11 22.37 -25.66 -5.53
C LYS A 11 21.22 -25.60 -6.52
N ILE A 12 21.29 -24.64 -7.44
CA ILE A 12 20.31 -24.46 -8.53
C ILE A 12 20.75 -25.34 -9.71
N THR A 13 19.97 -26.32 -10.05
CA THR A 13 20.26 -27.24 -11.16
C THR A 13 19.72 -26.77 -12.50
N ALA A 14 18.56 -26.13 -12.50
CA ALA A 14 17.88 -25.61 -13.68
C ALA A 14 17.09 -24.33 -13.40
N LEU A 15 17.00 -23.47 -14.39
CA LEU A 15 16.18 -22.25 -14.37
C LEU A 15 15.27 -22.21 -15.59
N LEU A 16 14.04 -21.75 -15.40
CA LEU A 16 13.06 -21.59 -16.45
C LEU A 16 12.15 -20.40 -16.16
N GLN A 17 11.99 -19.46 -17.08
CA GLN A 17 10.88 -18.51 -17.05
C GLN A 17 9.78 -19.02 -17.96
N THR A 18 8.60 -19.25 -17.39
CA THR A 18 7.44 -19.78 -18.12
C THR A 18 6.73 -18.70 -18.96
N GLN A 19 5.90 -19.14 -19.90
CA GLN A 19 5.02 -18.24 -20.67
C GLN A 19 4.08 -17.42 -19.76
N ARG A 20 3.74 -17.95 -18.58
CA ARG A 20 3.00 -17.20 -17.56
C ARG A 20 3.81 -16.13 -16.86
N GLY A 21 5.15 -16.13 -17.02
CA GLY A 21 6.04 -15.13 -16.45
C GLY A 21 6.72 -15.53 -15.13
N TYR A 22 6.29 -16.60 -14.46
CA TYR A 22 6.97 -17.09 -13.26
C TYR A 22 8.39 -17.61 -13.57
N LEU A 23 9.30 -17.33 -12.65
CA LEU A 23 10.61 -17.99 -12.66
C LEU A 23 10.53 -19.29 -11.84
N TRP A 24 11.01 -20.38 -12.44
CA TRP A 24 11.10 -21.68 -11.79
C TRP A 24 12.55 -22.05 -11.59
N ALA A 25 12.91 -22.52 -10.41
CA ALA A 25 14.23 -22.97 -10.04
C ALA A 25 14.19 -24.41 -9.57
N GLY A 26 14.88 -25.30 -10.28
CA GLY A 26 15.08 -26.69 -9.90
C GLY A 26 16.26 -26.84 -8.93
N THR A 27 16.09 -27.69 -7.94
CA THR A 27 17.14 -28.07 -6.96
C THR A 27 17.10 -29.58 -6.67
N TYR A 28 18.06 -30.11 -5.92
CA TYR A 28 18.01 -31.52 -5.47
C TYR A 28 17.06 -31.76 -4.29
N ASN A 29 16.38 -30.71 -3.75
CA ASN A 29 15.40 -30.87 -2.69
C ASN A 29 14.01 -30.29 -3.07
N GLY A 30 13.71 -30.23 -4.36
CA GLY A 30 12.46 -29.73 -4.89
C GLY A 30 12.62 -28.68 -5.97
N ILE A 31 11.49 -28.17 -6.38
CA ILE A 31 11.34 -27.10 -7.36
C ILE A 31 10.68 -25.89 -6.70
N ALA A 32 11.17 -24.70 -6.99
CA ALA A 32 10.62 -23.46 -6.49
C ALA A 32 10.04 -22.62 -7.63
N GLN A 33 8.81 -22.15 -7.45
CA GLN A 33 8.18 -21.14 -8.28
C GLN A 33 8.36 -19.77 -7.60
N PHE A 34 8.91 -18.79 -8.31
CA PHE A 34 9.19 -17.46 -7.80
C PHE A 34 8.37 -16.40 -8.51
N ASP A 35 7.74 -15.54 -7.75
CA ASP A 35 6.88 -14.44 -8.24
C ASP A 35 7.58 -13.06 -8.20
N GLY A 36 8.86 -13.03 -7.85
CA GLY A 36 9.65 -11.83 -7.63
C GLY A 36 9.85 -11.49 -6.16
N LEU A 37 8.95 -11.93 -5.25
CA LEU A 37 9.03 -11.69 -3.80
C LEU A 37 9.15 -12.96 -2.99
N GLN A 38 8.41 -14.01 -3.35
CA GLN A 38 8.30 -15.24 -2.57
C GLN A 38 8.51 -16.47 -3.40
N PHE A 39 9.09 -17.49 -2.76
CA PHE A 39 9.23 -18.84 -3.33
C PHE A 39 8.07 -19.72 -2.84
N ARG A 40 7.38 -20.34 -3.79
CA ARG A 40 6.46 -21.45 -3.53
C ARG A 40 7.18 -22.75 -3.84
N VAL A 41 7.42 -23.57 -2.80
CA VAL A 41 8.23 -24.78 -2.91
C VAL A 41 7.36 -26.02 -3.08
N PHE A 42 7.73 -26.85 -4.06
CA PHE A 42 7.11 -28.14 -4.34
C PHE A 42 8.18 -29.23 -4.27
N ASN A 43 7.87 -30.31 -3.55
CA ASN A 43 8.72 -31.48 -3.43
C ASN A 43 7.88 -32.76 -3.34
N ALA A 44 8.50 -33.93 -3.37
CA ALA A 44 7.78 -35.20 -3.35
C ALA A 44 6.97 -35.42 -2.06
N SER A 45 7.32 -34.77 -0.95
CA SER A 45 6.59 -34.92 0.34
C SER A 45 5.33 -34.07 0.44
N ASN A 46 5.32 -32.90 -0.21
CA ASN A 46 4.20 -31.96 -0.13
C ASN A 46 3.34 -31.88 -1.42
N THR A 47 3.78 -32.53 -2.49
CA THR A 47 3.16 -32.38 -3.82
C THR A 47 2.92 -33.72 -4.48
N ARG A 48 1.65 -34.09 -4.57
CA ARG A 48 1.26 -35.33 -5.26
C ARG A 48 1.52 -35.20 -6.78
N GLY A 49 2.16 -36.20 -7.35
CA GLY A 49 2.49 -36.25 -8.80
C GLY A 49 3.89 -35.73 -9.12
N LEU A 50 4.67 -35.33 -8.11
CA LEU A 50 6.10 -35.08 -8.22
C LEU A 50 6.83 -36.32 -7.68
N ASP A 51 7.41 -37.13 -8.59
CA ASP A 51 7.93 -38.47 -8.25
C ASP A 51 9.19 -38.42 -7.38
N ASN A 52 10.04 -37.43 -7.59
CA ASN A 52 11.32 -37.26 -6.87
C ASN A 52 11.59 -35.76 -6.64
N SER A 53 12.21 -35.42 -5.51
CA SER A 53 12.64 -34.06 -5.18
C SER A 53 13.91 -33.62 -5.87
N GLN A 54 14.70 -34.56 -6.37
CA GLN A 54 16.00 -34.27 -7.05
C GLN A 54 15.77 -33.86 -8.51
N ILE A 55 15.53 -32.55 -8.70
CA ILE A 55 15.26 -31.96 -9.99
C ILE A 55 16.59 -31.70 -10.72
N THR A 56 16.68 -32.08 -11.97
CA THR A 56 17.90 -31.92 -12.79
C THR A 56 17.70 -31.00 -13.99
N SER A 57 16.48 -30.95 -14.54
CA SER A 57 16.16 -30.13 -15.71
C SER A 57 14.71 -29.66 -15.73
N LEU A 58 14.48 -28.55 -16.39
CA LEU A 58 13.16 -27.88 -16.54
C LEU A 58 13.00 -27.42 -17.98
N TYR A 59 11.84 -27.67 -18.56
CA TYR A 59 11.50 -27.21 -19.89
C TYR A 59 10.01 -26.93 -20.04
N GLU A 60 9.63 -25.86 -20.72
CA GLU A 60 8.23 -25.57 -21.07
C GLU A 60 8.03 -25.86 -22.57
N SER A 61 7.13 -26.77 -22.86
CA SER A 61 6.72 -27.06 -24.24
C SER A 61 5.77 -25.96 -24.78
N PRO A 62 5.59 -25.85 -26.11
CA PRO A 62 4.76 -24.79 -26.71
C PRO A 62 3.31 -24.76 -26.24
N ASP A 63 2.78 -25.86 -25.73
CA ASP A 63 1.44 -25.99 -25.15
C ASP A 63 1.36 -25.45 -23.69
N GLY A 64 2.47 -24.93 -23.13
CA GLY A 64 2.55 -24.43 -21.76
C GLY A 64 2.71 -25.51 -20.68
N THR A 65 2.95 -26.77 -21.06
CA THR A 65 3.28 -27.84 -20.11
C THR A 65 4.74 -27.73 -19.68
N ILE A 66 5.01 -27.70 -18.35
CA ILE A 66 6.37 -27.73 -17.81
C ILE A 66 6.77 -29.21 -17.60
N TRP A 67 7.85 -29.62 -18.25
CA TRP A 67 8.47 -30.91 -18.10
C TRP A 67 9.60 -30.82 -17.09
N ILE A 68 9.61 -31.76 -16.15
CA ILE A 68 10.51 -31.76 -14.99
C ILE A 68 11.30 -33.08 -15.02
N GLY A 69 12.59 -32.99 -15.22
CA GLY A 69 13.50 -34.12 -15.20
C GLY A 69 14.07 -34.38 -13.82
N HIS A 70 14.17 -35.64 -13.47
CA HIS A 70 14.70 -36.08 -12.19
C HIS A 70 15.99 -36.86 -12.30
N GLU A 71 16.81 -36.87 -11.25
CA GLU A 71 18.02 -37.65 -11.14
C GLU A 71 17.75 -39.16 -11.29
N SER A 72 16.61 -39.63 -10.81
CA SER A 72 16.16 -41.02 -10.95
C SER A 72 15.77 -41.43 -12.35
N GLY A 73 15.78 -40.52 -13.33
CA GLY A 73 15.29 -40.77 -14.67
C GLY A 73 13.77 -40.70 -14.82
N ALA A 74 13.06 -40.42 -13.75
CA ALA A 74 11.64 -40.12 -13.78
C ALA A 74 11.39 -38.75 -14.46
N ILE A 75 10.19 -38.56 -14.97
CA ILE A 75 9.72 -37.28 -15.53
C ILE A 75 8.40 -36.94 -14.92
N SER A 76 8.30 -35.74 -14.36
CA SER A 76 7.05 -35.15 -13.95
C SER A 76 6.63 -34.04 -14.91
N ARG A 77 5.35 -33.71 -14.93
CA ARG A 77 4.83 -32.58 -15.71
C ARG A 77 3.92 -31.72 -14.84
N TYR A 78 3.96 -30.43 -15.08
CA TYR A 78 3.06 -29.48 -14.47
C TYR A 78 2.23 -28.82 -15.57
N SER A 79 0.89 -28.96 -15.47
CA SER A 79 -0.04 -28.37 -16.42
C SER A 79 -1.36 -28.05 -15.73
N GLY A 80 -1.94 -26.90 -16.04
CA GLY A 80 -3.23 -26.46 -15.45
C GLY A 80 -3.22 -26.34 -13.93
N GLY A 81 -2.08 -26.02 -13.31
CA GLY A 81 -1.93 -25.86 -11.85
C GLY A 81 -1.71 -27.17 -11.08
N THR A 82 -1.53 -28.30 -11.77
CA THR A 82 -1.37 -29.61 -11.14
C THR A 82 -0.11 -30.33 -11.63
N PHE A 83 0.52 -31.04 -10.70
CA PHE A 83 1.62 -31.95 -11.00
C PHE A 83 1.08 -33.35 -11.31
N SER A 84 1.72 -34.04 -12.23
CA SER A 84 1.43 -35.43 -12.55
C SER A 84 2.71 -36.12 -13.05
N ALA A 85 2.89 -37.40 -12.72
CA ALA A 85 3.94 -38.20 -13.32
C ALA A 85 3.65 -38.38 -14.80
N ALA A 86 4.70 -38.34 -15.63
CA ALA A 86 4.56 -38.65 -17.02
C ALA A 86 4.44 -40.17 -17.22
N SER A 87 3.51 -40.59 -18.07
CA SER A 87 3.43 -41.99 -18.49
C SER A 87 4.59 -42.25 -19.41
N LEU A 88 5.56 -43.01 -18.89
CA LEU A 88 6.78 -43.39 -19.67
C LEU A 88 6.63 -44.77 -20.26
N PRO A 89 7.15 -45.01 -21.46
CA PRO A 89 7.17 -46.32 -22.06
C PRO A 89 7.93 -47.38 -21.24
N THR A 90 7.58 -48.65 -21.38
CA THR A 90 8.14 -49.75 -20.58
C THR A 90 9.65 -49.94 -20.76
N ASN A 91 10.19 -49.51 -21.90
CA ASN A 91 11.64 -49.52 -22.19
C ASN A 91 12.39 -48.28 -21.69
N TRP A 92 11.75 -47.44 -20.87
CA TRP A 92 12.36 -46.23 -20.36
C TRP A 92 13.54 -46.54 -19.42
N SER A 93 14.66 -45.87 -19.65
CA SER A 93 15.86 -46.03 -18.82
C SER A 93 15.72 -45.11 -17.56
N ARG A 94 16.10 -45.60 -16.40
CA ARG A 94 16.20 -44.84 -15.17
C ARG A 94 17.49 -44.01 -15.04
N ALA A 95 18.00 -43.53 -16.16
CA ALA A 95 19.19 -42.69 -16.18
C ALA A 95 18.77 -41.21 -16.00
N LEU A 96 19.58 -40.43 -15.28
CA LEU A 96 19.39 -39.00 -15.00
C LEU A 96 18.96 -38.23 -16.25
N ILE A 97 17.93 -37.46 -16.19
CA ILE A 97 17.45 -36.57 -17.26
C ILE A 97 18.23 -35.26 -17.17
N GLN A 98 19.06 -35.00 -18.17
CA GLN A 98 19.92 -33.82 -18.20
C GLN A 98 19.24 -32.60 -18.80
N ASP A 99 18.42 -32.81 -19.84
CA ASP A 99 17.75 -31.72 -20.53
C ASP A 99 16.55 -32.21 -21.34
N PHE A 100 15.74 -31.25 -21.83
CA PHE A 100 14.64 -31.50 -22.75
C PHE A 100 14.77 -30.63 -23.99
N ILE A 101 14.21 -31.08 -25.10
CA ILE A 101 14.13 -30.30 -26.32
C ILE A 101 12.87 -30.70 -27.12
N THR A 102 12.31 -29.75 -27.87
CA THR A 102 11.20 -30.00 -28.78
C THR A 102 11.71 -30.01 -30.23
N ASP A 103 11.33 -31.03 -31.00
CA ASP A 103 11.64 -31.10 -32.42
C ASP A 103 10.71 -30.27 -33.31
N GLU A 104 11.00 -30.21 -34.61
CA GLU A 104 10.24 -29.49 -35.64
C GLU A 104 8.75 -29.85 -35.69
N ARG A 105 8.36 -31.01 -35.15
CA ARG A 105 6.99 -31.50 -35.09
C ARG A 105 6.32 -31.21 -33.75
N GLY A 106 6.99 -30.46 -32.86
CA GLY A 106 6.50 -30.14 -31.51
C GLY A 106 6.55 -31.30 -30.52
N GLN A 107 7.32 -32.36 -30.83
CA GLN A 107 7.47 -33.53 -29.96
C GLN A 107 8.58 -33.30 -28.94
N VAL A 108 8.35 -33.66 -27.70
CA VAL A 108 9.30 -33.46 -26.61
C VAL A 108 10.22 -34.67 -26.48
N TRP A 109 11.52 -34.40 -26.48
CA TRP A 109 12.57 -35.36 -26.26
C TRP A 109 13.26 -35.08 -24.93
N ALA A 110 13.56 -36.11 -24.17
CA ALA A 110 14.39 -36.06 -22.98
C ALA A 110 15.81 -36.58 -23.31
N LEU A 111 16.81 -35.83 -22.91
CA LEU A 111 18.22 -36.19 -23.02
C LEU A 111 18.69 -36.81 -21.71
N ASN A 112 19.18 -38.04 -21.72
CA ASN A 112 19.69 -38.69 -20.52
C ASN A 112 21.22 -38.64 -20.40
N GLN A 113 21.77 -39.00 -19.24
CA GLN A 113 23.22 -38.94 -18.99
C GLN A 113 24.08 -39.73 -19.97
N PRO A 114 23.70 -40.93 -20.46
CA PRO A 114 24.44 -41.57 -21.53
C PRO A 114 24.38 -40.81 -22.86
N GLY A 115 23.53 -39.79 -22.98
CA GLY A 115 23.38 -38.94 -24.18
C GLY A 115 22.38 -39.46 -25.18
N ALA A 116 21.63 -40.49 -24.86
CA ALA A 116 20.55 -40.93 -25.70
C ALA A 116 19.40 -39.92 -25.64
N ALA A 117 18.86 -39.50 -26.78
CA ALA A 117 17.63 -38.75 -26.86
C ALA A 117 16.45 -39.74 -26.90
N ARG A 118 15.47 -39.51 -26.01
CA ARG A 118 14.28 -40.34 -25.93
C ARG A 118 13.04 -39.48 -26.10
N ARG A 119 12.23 -39.84 -27.08
CA ARG A 119 10.95 -39.18 -27.29
C ARG A 119 9.94 -39.64 -26.23
N ILE A 120 9.30 -38.71 -25.57
CA ILE A 120 8.47 -39.03 -24.40
C ILE A 120 7.16 -39.74 -24.80
N GLN A 121 6.60 -39.43 -25.97
CA GLN A 121 5.30 -39.97 -26.40
C GLN A 121 5.31 -41.48 -26.68
N ASP A 122 6.34 -41.98 -27.36
CA ASP A 122 6.40 -43.38 -27.86
C ASP A 122 7.67 -44.09 -27.45
N GLY A 123 8.60 -43.42 -26.76
CA GLY A 123 9.84 -44.01 -26.30
C GLY A 123 10.85 -44.25 -27.39
N LEU A 124 10.70 -43.65 -28.58
CA LEU A 124 11.72 -43.76 -29.64
C LEU A 124 13.08 -43.31 -29.08
N ILE A 125 14.09 -44.18 -29.21
CA ILE A 125 15.43 -43.95 -28.68
C ILE A 125 16.35 -43.65 -29.83
N ILE A 126 17.06 -42.52 -29.74
CA ILE A 126 18.18 -42.20 -30.63
C ILE A 126 19.45 -42.24 -29.80
N GLN A 127 20.35 -43.16 -30.18
CA GLN A 127 21.66 -43.26 -29.52
C GLN A 127 22.62 -42.19 -30.06
N PRO A 128 23.52 -41.67 -29.23
CA PRO A 128 24.57 -40.79 -29.69
C PRO A 128 25.48 -41.52 -30.69
N THR A 129 26.04 -40.78 -31.64
CA THR A 129 27.10 -41.30 -32.53
C THR A 129 28.33 -41.65 -31.71
N THR A 130 29.22 -42.51 -32.27
CA THR A 130 30.45 -42.92 -31.59
C THR A 130 31.32 -41.75 -31.14
N ASP A 131 31.32 -40.65 -31.89
CA ASP A 131 32.08 -39.43 -31.58
C ASP A 131 31.50 -38.66 -30.42
N MET A 132 30.21 -38.87 -30.07
CA MET A 132 29.52 -38.29 -28.93
C MET A 132 29.50 -39.21 -27.67
N SER A 133 30.26 -40.37 -27.75
CA SER A 133 30.29 -41.34 -26.66
C SER A 133 31.06 -40.84 -25.44
N ALA A 134 30.53 -41.20 -24.32
CA ALA A 134 30.73 -40.81 -22.96
C ALA A 134 32.08 -40.26 -22.47
N ASN A 135 32.12 -38.95 -22.20
CA ASN A 135 32.79 -38.45 -21.01
C ASN A 135 31.71 -38.20 -19.95
N PRO A 136 31.69 -38.93 -18.81
CA PRO A 136 30.62 -38.78 -17.81
C PRO A 136 30.60 -37.42 -17.10
N PHE A 137 31.60 -36.58 -17.31
CA PHE A 137 31.76 -35.29 -16.65
C PHE A 137 31.21 -34.08 -17.46
N VAL A 138 30.84 -34.26 -18.73
CA VAL A 138 30.29 -33.18 -19.57
C VAL A 138 28.85 -33.48 -19.90
N ALA A 139 27.96 -32.67 -19.29
CA ALA A 139 26.54 -32.75 -19.55
C ALA A 139 26.19 -32.34 -21.00
N PRO A 140 25.33 -33.08 -21.72
CA PRO A 140 24.81 -32.59 -22.99
C PRO A 140 23.96 -31.34 -22.75
N HIS A 141 24.15 -30.32 -23.59
CA HIS A 141 23.36 -29.12 -23.60
C HIS A 141 22.41 -29.09 -24.78
N ALA A 142 21.13 -28.93 -24.51
CA ALA A 142 20.13 -28.71 -25.56
C ALA A 142 20.10 -27.23 -25.96
N ILE A 143 20.12 -26.95 -27.25
CA ILE A 143 20.10 -25.63 -27.84
C ILE A 143 18.93 -25.58 -28.82
N GLY A 144 17.81 -25.03 -28.39
CA GLY A 144 16.62 -24.80 -29.24
C GLY A 144 16.73 -23.46 -30.00
N ASN A 145 15.98 -23.33 -31.07
CA ASN A 145 15.74 -22.05 -31.74
C ASN A 145 14.24 -21.78 -31.96
N GLU A 146 13.91 -20.59 -32.47
CA GLU A 146 12.54 -20.19 -32.80
C GLU A 146 11.86 -21.03 -33.89
N ARG A 147 12.68 -21.77 -34.69
CA ARG A 147 12.21 -22.72 -35.72
C ARG A 147 12.03 -24.14 -35.20
N HIS A 148 12.11 -24.35 -33.88
CA HIS A 148 12.04 -25.63 -33.20
C HIS A 148 13.10 -26.66 -33.70
N GLU A 149 14.24 -26.16 -34.19
CA GLU A 149 15.37 -27.03 -34.49
C GLU A 149 16.11 -27.40 -33.20
N ALA A 150 16.32 -28.68 -33.00
CA ALA A 150 16.92 -29.24 -31.80
C ALA A 150 18.42 -29.50 -32.04
N PHE A 151 19.29 -28.86 -31.27
CA PHE A 151 20.73 -29.10 -31.30
C PHE A 151 21.21 -29.56 -29.92
N VAL A 152 22.20 -30.42 -29.93
CA VAL A 152 22.84 -30.99 -28.73
C VAL A 152 24.34 -30.84 -28.85
N LEU A 153 24.97 -30.14 -27.89
CA LEU A 153 26.42 -30.10 -27.74
C LEU A 153 26.83 -31.13 -26.69
N ARG A 154 27.71 -32.02 -27.06
CA ARG A 154 28.28 -33.05 -26.17
C ARG A 154 29.67 -33.46 -26.55
N ASN A 155 30.56 -33.57 -25.58
CA ASN A 155 31.97 -33.94 -25.75
C ASN A 155 32.69 -33.17 -26.86
N GLY A 156 32.33 -31.89 -27.00
CA GLY A 156 32.89 -31.04 -28.05
C GLY A 156 32.27 -31.24 -29.43
N VAL A 157 31.30 -32.12 -29.59
CA VAL A 157 30.59 -32.34 -30.86
C VAL A 157 29.20 -31.67 -30.79
N LEU A 158 28.91 -30.76 -31.70
CA LEU A 158 27.56 -30.23 -31.92
C LEU A 158 26.84 -31.09 -32.94
N ALA A 159 25.65 -31.52 -32.66
CA ALA A 159 24.81 -32.25 -33.60
C ALA A 159 23.36 -31.73 -33.60
N ARG A 160 22.71 -31.75 -34.74
CA ARG A 160 21.28 -31.55 -34.90
C ARG A 160 20.55 -32.85 -34.60
N LEU A 161 19.58 -32.82 -33.72
CA LEU A 161 18.72 -33.96 -33.41
C LEU A 161 17.55 -33.98 -34.38
N SER A 162 17.36 -35.10 -35.08
CA SER A 162 16.22 -35.36 -35.96
C SER A 162 15.60 -36.73 -35.63
N SER A 163 14.46 -37.04 -36.20
CA SER A 163 13.81 -38.34 -36.05
C SER A 163 14.68 -39.51 -36.63
N SER A 164 15.65 -39.21 -37.48
CA SER A 164 16.58 -40.19 -38.09
C SER A 164 17.90 -40.31 -37.32
N GLY A 165 18.21 -39.48 -36.37
CA GLY A 165 19.45 -39.57 -35.61
C GLY A 165 20.12 -38.22 -35.34
N TYR A 166 21.30 -38.29 -34.77
CA TYR A 166 22.19 -37.15 -34.58
C TYR A 166 22.94 -36.84 -35.86
N GLN A 167 22.81 -35.65 -36.37
CA GLN A 167 23.55 -35.17 -37.55
C GLN A 167 24.60 -34.14 -37.07
N PRO A 168 25.90 -34.50 -37.13
CA PRO A 168 26.97 -33.57 -36.73
C PRO A 168 26.89 -32.25 -37.51
N VAL A 169 27.12 -31.15 -36.80
CA VAL A 169 27.19 -29.81 -37.36
C VAL A 169 28.62 -29.32 -37.21
N ASN A 170 29.26 -29.04 -38.33
CA ASN A 170 30.61 -28.49 -38.37
C ASN A 170 30.58 -27.06 -38.91
N PHE A 171 31.35 -26.20 -38.28
CA PHE A 171 31.52 -24.80 -38.71
C PHE A 171 32.87 -24.74 -39.49
N GLY A 172 32.82 -24.70 -40.81
CA GLY A 172 34.00 -24.70 -41.67
C GLY A 172 34.15 -25.96 -42.54
N ASP A 173 35.37 -26.54 -42.62
CA ASP A 173 35.64 -27.73 -43.43
C ASP A 173 34.93 -28.97 -42.85
N PRO A 174 34.13 -29.68 -43.64
CA PRO A 174 33.47 -30.91 -43.21
C PRO A 174 34.44 -32.04 -42.86
N ALA A 175 35.69 -31.98 -43.31
CA ALA A 175 36.74 -32.99 -43.03
C ALA A 175 37.40 -32.79 -41.65
N GLU A 176 37.29 -31.59 -41.06
CA GLU A 176 37.80 -31.31 -39.72
C GLU A 176 36.78 -31.76 -38.65
N ARG A 177 37.30 -32.34 -37.54
CA ARG A 177 36.49 -32.68 -36.36
C ARG A 177 36.85 -31.74 -35.21
N PRO A 178 36.39 -30.46 -35.27
CA PRO A 178 36.73 -29.50 -34.25
C PRO A 178 36.07 -29.86 -32.91
N TYR A 179 36.79 -29.58 -31.83
CA TYR A 179 36.25 -29.66 -30.45
C TYR A 179 35.65 -28.31 -30.06
N TYR A 180 34.34 -28.30 -29.77
CA TYR A 180 33.62 -27.11 -29.31
C TYR A 180 33.47 -27.18 -27.82
N ALA A 181 34.15 -26.29 -27.09
CA ALA A 181 33.99 -26.12 -25.63
C ALA A 181 32.67 -25.49 -25.23
N GLY A 182 32.10 -24.62 -26.08
CA GLY A 182 30.81 -23.99 -25.90
C GLY A 182 30.25 -23.43 -27.19
N VAL A 183 28.95 -23.47 -27.34
CA VAL A 183 28.24 -22.84 -28.46
C VAL A 183 26.97 -22.13 -27.96
N ALA A 184 26.63 -21.04 -28.62
CA ALA A 184 25.35 -20.34 -28.37
C ALA A 184 24.80 -19.80 -29.70
N ARG A 185 23.47 -19.70 -29.79
CA ARG A 185 22.83 -19.04 -30.93
C ARG A 185 23.08 -17.53 -30.88
N SER A 186 23.41 -16.94 -32.03
CA SER A 186 23.44 -15.49 -32.18
C SER A 186 22.06 -14.96 -32.55
N ARG A 187 21.67 -13.85 -31.95
CA ARG A 187 20.39 -13.15 -32.22
C ARG A 187 20.35 -12.56 -33.64
N HIS A 188 21.50 -12.26 -34.21
CA HIS A 188 21.65 -11.78 -35.59
C HIS A 188 21.68 -12.91 -36.63
N GLY A 189 21.39 -14.14 -36.18
CA GLY A 189 21.54 -15.36 -36.98
C GLY A 189 22.94 -15.95 -36.88
N GLY A 190 23.05 -17.26 -37.01
CA GLY A 190 24.32 -17.98 -36.86
C GLY A 190 24.64 -18.39 -35.42
N TRP A 191 25.96 -18.47 -35.10
CA TRP A 191 26.45 -19.10 -33.89
C TRP A 191 27.63 -18.37 -33.27
N TRP A 192 27.66 -18.31 -31.97
CA TRP A 192 28.85 -18.09 -31.15
C TRP A 192 29.49 -19.43 -30.86
N VAL A 193 30.81 -19.56 -31.11
CA VAL A 193 31.52 -20.82 -30.97
C VAL A 193 32.81 -20.58 -30.19
N VAL A 194 32.98 -21.34 -29.12
CA VAL A 194 34.27 -21.49 -28.42
C VAL A 194 34.83 -22.83 -28.77
N GLY A 195 35.93 -22.85 -29.51
CA GLY A 195 36.61 -24.04 -29.97
C GLY A 195 38.12 -23.78 -30.17
N GLU A 196 38.96 -24.77 -29.90
CA GLU A 196 40.43 -24.67 -30.05
C GLU A 196 41.02 -23.47 -29.30
N GLY A 197 40.44 -23.11 -28.14
CA GLY A 197 40.87 -21.95 -27.35
C GLY A 197 40.54 -20.62 -27.98
N GLN A 198 39.65 -20.50 -28.95
CA GLN A 198 39.26 -19.24 -29.60
C GLN A 198 37.76 -19.00 -29.52
N LEU A 199 37.35 -17.72 -29.39
CA LEU A 199 35.99 -17.29 -29.56
C LEU A 199 35.78 -16.78 -30.98
N ARG A 200 34.87 -17.40 -31.70
CA ARG A 200 34.55 -17.07 -33.10
C ARG A 200 33.03 -16.90 -33.28
N GLN A 201 32.65 -16.14 -34.32
CA GLN A 201 31.28 -15.99 -34.74
C GLN A 201 31.05 -16.54 -36.14
N TRP A 202 30.00 -17.37 -36.28
CA TRP A 202 29.60 -18.00 -37.54
C TRP A 202 28.24 -17.48 -37.97
N ASN A 203 28.09 -17.02 -39.23
CA ASN A 203 26.82 -16.44 -39.73
C ASN A 203 25.89 -17.46 -40.42
N GLY A 204 26.26 -18.70 -40.46
CA GLY A 204 25.57 -19.79 -41.20
C GLY A 204 26.27 -20.20 -42.48
N GLN A 205 27.25 -19.41 -42.98
CA GLN A 205 28.00 -19.70 -44.21
C GLN A 205 29.52 -19.59 -44.01
N ALA A 206 29.94 -18.59 -43.21
CA ALA A 206 31.37 -18.33 -42.98
C ALA A 206 31.63 -17.80 -41.58
N TRP A 207 32.89 -17.88 -41.15
CA TRP A 207 33.36 -17.16 -39.97
C TRP A 207 33.37 -15.65 -40.23
N THR A 208 32.63 -14.90 -39.41
CA THR A 208 32.50 -13.43 -39.56
C THR A 208 33.41 -12.66 -38.63
N ALA A 209 33.80 -13.27 -37.52
CA ALA A 209 34.70 -12.64 -36.55
C ALA A 209 35.49 -13.70 -35.76
N ASN A 210 36.72 -13.34 -35.39
CA ASN A 210 37.53 -14.06 -34.44
C ASN A 210 38.01 -13.08 -33.37
N TYR A 211 37.65 -13.33 -32.12
CA TYR A 211 37.91 -12.42 -30.98
C TYR A 211 39.15 -12.87 -30.18
N GLY A 212 39.98 -13.71 -30.75
CA GLY A 212 41.28 -14.09 -30.21
C GLY A 212 41.27 -15.30 -29.29
N ASP A 213 42.39 -15.50 -28.63
CA ASP A 213 42.71 -16.66 -27.80
C ASP A 213 42.02 -16.57 -26.41
N LEU A 214 41.38 -17.65 -26.03
CA LEU A 214 40.83 -17.94 -24.72
C LEU A 214 41.66 -18.95 -23.92
N SER A 215 42.93 -19.14 -24.25
CA SER A 215 43.83 -20.07 -23.52
C SER A 215 43.94 -19.72 -22.03
N TRP A 216 43.66 -18.46 -21.65
CA TRP A 216 43.57 -18.02 -20.27
C TRP A 216 42.32 -18.57 -19.53
N LEU A 217 41.31 -19.09 -20.25
CA LEU A 217 40.12 -19.68 -19.69
C LEU A 217 40.35 -21.18 -19.38
N ASN A 218 40.98 -21.45 -18.24
CA ASN A 218 41.22 -22.83 -17.76
C ASN A 218 39.99 -23.49 -17.10
N ALA A 219 38.82 -22.83 -17.13
CA ALA A 219 37.58 -23.34 -16.54
C ALA A 219 36.71 -24.00 -17.61
N SER A 220 36.11 -25.15 -17.28
CA SER A 220 35.11 -25.78 -18.14
C SER A 220 33.89 -24.86 -18.30
N ILE A 221 33.47 -24.62 -19.53
CA ILE A 221 32.25 -23.89 -19.84
C ILE A 221 31.04 -24.77 -19.45
N THR A 222 30.15 -24.24 -18.63
CA THR A 222 28.95 -24.96 -18.20
C THR A 222 27.73 -24.55 -19.01
N THR A 223 27.66 -23.26 -19.40
CA THR A 223 26.55 -22.71 -20.17
C THR A 223 27.00 -21.45 -20.91
N MET A 224 26.37 -21.14 -22.03
CA MET A 224 26.70 -19.98 -22.85
C MET A 224 25.48 -19.41 -23.53
N ARG A 225 25.34 -18.08 -23.52
CA ARG A 225 24.15 -17.39 -24.05
C ARG A 225 24.47 -15.96 -24.51
N GLU A 226 23.89 -15.55 -25.64
CA GLU A 226 23.84 -14.12 -26.02
C GLU A 226 22.62 -13.45 -25.39
N THR A 227 22.84 -12.31 -24.75
CA THR A 227 21.78 -11.50 -24.11
C THR A 227 21.07 -10.63 -25.14
N ALA A 228 19.91 -10.04 -24.75
CA ALA A 228 19.18 -9.06 -25.57
C ALA A 228 20.04 -7.84 -25.94
N SER A 229 20.96 -7.47 -25.05
CA SER A 229 21.91 -6.36 -25.31
C SER A 229 23.05 -6.72 -26.24
N GLY A 230 23.10 -7.95 -26.83
CA GLY A 230 24.13 -8.42 -27.73
C GLY A 230 25.42 -8.87 -27.04
N LYS A 231 25.47 -8.92 -25.70
CA LYS A 231 26.62 -9.42 -24.96
C LYS A 231 26.59 -10.93 -24.85
N LEU A 232 27.76 -11.57 -24.99
CA LEU A 232 27.88 -12.99 -24.78
C LEU A 232 28.22 -13.29 -23.33
N VAL A 233 27.39 -14.11 -22.67
CA VAL A 233 27.57 -14.52 -21.28
C VAL A 233 27.95 -15.99 -21.22
N ILE A 234 29.02 -16.31 -20.47
CA ILE A 234 29.58 -17.65 -20.33
C ILE A 234 29.64 -18.01 -18.85
N GLY A 235 28.90 -19.03 -18.46
CA GLY A 235 28.99 -19.64 -17.14
C GLY A 235 30.14 -20.65 -17.10
N THR A 236 30.89 -20.69 -16.01
CA THR A 236 32.03 -21.57 -15.83
C THR A 236 31.92 -22.40 -14.55
N LEU A 237 32.73 -23.47 -14.48
CA LEU A 237 32.77 -24.33 -13.29
C LEU A 237 33.55 -23.70 -12.13
N GLN A 238 34.56 -22.85 -12.40
CA GLN A 238 35.49 -22.37 -11.35
C GLN A 238 35.78 -20.86 -11.37
N ARG A 239 35.41 -20.14 -12.42
CA ARG A 239 35.70 -18.72 -12.61
C ARG A 239 34.46 -17.81 -12.59
N GLY A 240 33.35 -18.34 -12.12
CA GLY A 240 32.09 -17.56 -12.09
C GLY A 240 31.55 -17.30 -13.49
N LEU A 241 31.03 -16.09 -13.68
CA LEU A 241 30.37 -15.63 -14.90
C LEU A 241 31.32 -14.73 -15.70
N LEU A 242 31.51 -15.01 -16.97
CA LEU A 242 32.26 -14.17 -17.89
C LEU A 242 31.30 -13.49 -18.86
N ILE A 243 31.49 -12.19 -19.08
CA ILE A 243 30.68 -11.38 -19.99
C ILE A 243 31.61 -10.77 -21.04
N PHE A 244 31.31 -11.04 -22.29
CA PHE A 244 32.03 -10.50 -23.45
C PHE A 244 31.15 -9.48 -24.18
N ASP A 245 31.70 -8.30 -24.43
CA ASP A 245 31.06 -7.25 -25.21
C ASP A 245 31.70 -7.21 -26.61
N PRO A 246 30.99 -7.68 -27.65
CA PRO A 246 31.59 -7.73 -28.99
C PRO A 246 31.82 -6.34 -29.59
N GLY A 247 31.08 -5.32 -29.18
CA GLY A 247 31.23 -3.94 -29.68
C GLY A 247 32.54 -3.29 -29.26
N THR A 248 33.04 -3.67 -28.08
CA THR A 248 34.31 -3.12 -27.52
C THR A 248 35.41 -4.16 -27.44
N ALA A 249 35.13 -5.41 -27.79
CA ALA A 249 35.99 -6.58 -27.58
C ALA A 249 36.49 -6.72 -26.12
N HIS A 250 35.69 -6.27 -25.14
CA HIS A 250 36.05 -6.27 -23.73
C HIS A 250 35.46 -7.43 -22.97
N TRP A 251 36.29 -8.05 -22.10
CA TRP A 251 35.86 -9.09 -21.17
C TRP A 251 35.71 -8.53 -19.76
N SER A 252 34.62 -8.92 -19.08
CA SER A 252 34.44 -8.70 -17.65
C SER A 252 34.07 -10.00 -16.96
N GLY A 253 34.57 -10.21 -15.75
CA GLY A 253 34.26 -11.39 -14.92
C GLY A 253 33.53 -11.02 -13.65
N LEU A 254 32.60 -11.88 -13.25
CA LEU A 254 31.92 -11.81 -11.96
C LEU A 254 32.10 -13.14 -11.25
N ASP A 255 32.57 -13.07 -10.01
CA ASP A 255 32.80 -14.21 -9.13
C ASP A 255 32.26 -13.95 -7.72
N ARG A 256 32.62 -14.76 -6.76
CA ARG A 256 32.23 -14.60 -5.35
C ARG A 256 32.67 -13.27 -4.77
N THR A 257 33.79 -12.71 -5.18
CA THR A 257 34.30 -11.42 -4.71
C THR A 257 33.46 -10.26 -5.25
N HIS A 258 32.74 -10.48 -6.35
CA HIS A 258 31.83 -9.54 -6.99
C HIS A 258 30.36 -9.78 -6.60
N GLY A 259 30.10 -10.69 -5.65
CA GLY A 259 28.76 -10.91 -5.08
C GLY A 259 27.97 -12.11 -5.61
N LEU A 260 28.58 -12.97 -6.48
CA LEU A 260 27.94 -14.23 -6.81
C LEU A 260 27.91 -15.19 -5.59
N PRO A 261 26.85 -15.98 -5.42
CA PRO A 261 26.78 -16.94 -4.31
C PRO A 261 27.91 -17.98 -4.36
N GLN A 262 28.34 -18.40 -5.56
CA GLN A 262 29.46 -19.31 -5.80
C GLN A 262 29.96 -19.21 -7.26
N ASP A 263 31.22 -19.62 -7.51
CA ASP A 263 31.87 -19.54 -8.82
C ASP A 263 31.44 -20.64 -9.80
N TRP A 264 30.84 -21.72 -9.29
CA TRP A 264 30.24 -22.75 -10.12
C TRP A 264 28.88 -22.32 -10.63
N ILE A 265 28.79 -21.93 -11.91
CA ILE A 265 27.54 -21.56 -12.58
C ILE A 265 26.91 -22.84 -13.14
N CYS A 266 25.68 -23.11 -12.73
CA CYS A 266 24.94 -24.30 -13.15
C CYS A 266 23.95 -24.01 -14.28
N SER A 267 23.31 -22.82 -14.27
CA SER A 267 22.27 -22.44 -15.23
C SER A 267 22.20 -20.93 -15.43
N LEU A 268 21.80 -20.49 -16.62
CA LEU A 268 21.61 -19.09 -16.99
C LEU A 268 20.30 -18.92 -17.74
N ILE A 269 19.54 -17.88 -17.39
CA ILE A 269 18.39 -17.46 -18.16
C ILE A 269 18.27 -15.93 -18.15
N GLU A 270 17.95 -15.35 -19.29
CA GLU A 270 17.54 -13.95 -19.40
C GLU A 270 16.02 -13.91 -19.39
N ASP A 271 15.43 -13.14 -18.46
CA ASP A 271 14.00 -12.99 -18.37
C ASP A 271 13.46 -11.95 -19.39
N ARG A 272 12.13 -11.79 -19.43
CA ARG A 272 11.48 -10.87 -20.37
C ARG A 272 11.79 -9.40 -20.12
N GLU A 273 12.20 -9.09 -18.89
CA GLU A 273 12.63 -7.76 -18.46
C GLU A 273 14.13 -7.55 -18.64
N GLN A 274 14.83 -8.50 -19.32
CA GLN A 274 16.25 -8.49 -19.61
C GLN A 274 17.16 -8.61 -18.38
N ASN A 275 16.62 -9.09 -17.24
CA ASN A 275 17.47 -9.47 -16.12
C ASN A 275 18.13 -10.83 -16.41
N LEU A 276 19.40 -10.94 -16.10
CA LEU A 276 20.12 -12.22 -16.23
C LEU A 276 20.11 -12.96 -14.89
N TRP A 277 19.39 -14.08 -14.85
CA TRP A 277 19.34 -14.97 -13.71
C TRP A 277 20.43 -16.00 -13.77
N VAL A 278 21.15 -16.15 -12.66
CA VAL A 278 22.34 -17.00 -12.55
C VAL A 278 22.12 -18.03 -11.45
N GLY A 279 21.89 -19.25 -11.83
CA GLY A 279 21.85 -20.39 -10.91
C GLY A 279 23.27 -20.90 -10.63
N THR A 280 23.68 -20.87 -9.38
CA THR A 280 24.98 -21.32 -8.92
C THR A 280 24.85 -22.55 -8.02
N ALA A 281 25.99 -23.21 -7.72
CA ALA A 281 26.00 -24.26 -6.71
C ALA A 281 25.77 -23.76 -5.27
N GLY A 282 25.79 -22.44 -5.02
CA GLY A 282 25.63 -21.82 -3.69
C GLY A 282 24.42 -20.90 -3.55
N GLY A 283 23.58 -20.79 -4.57
CA GLY A 283 22.38 -19.94 -4.54
C GLY A 283 21.97 -19.44 -5.92
N LEU A 284 20.89 -18.66 -5.93
CA LEU A 284 20.37 -17.95 -7.08
C LEU A 284 20.79 -16.48 -7.01
N ALA A 285 21.29 -15.94 -8.11
CA ALA A 285 21.59 -14.52 -8.26
C ALA A 285 20.86 -13.93 -9.46
N VAL A 286 20.67 -12.62 -9.44
CA VAL A 286 20.19 -11.85 -10.59
C VAL A 286 21.14 -10.71 -10.89
N LEU A 287 21.49 -10.54 -12.15
CA LEU A 287 22.21 -9.39 -12.65
C LEU A 287 21.23 -8.48 -13.37
N ARG A 288 21.19 -7.23 -12.94
CA ARG A 288 20.37 -6.18 -13.54
C ARG A 288 21.27 -5.08 -14.09
N GLN A 289 20.84 -4.46 -15.18
CA GLN A 289 21.54 -3.29 -15.67
C GLN A 289 21.34 -2.14 -14.68
N ARG A 290 22.45 -1.57 -14.18
CA ARG A 290 22.40 -0.40 -13.33
C ARG A 290 21.91 0.79 -14.13
N LYS A 291 20.81 1.38 -13.72
CA LYS A 291 20.26 2.63 -14.27
C LYS A 291 21.02 3.86 -13.74
N VAL A 292 21.60 3.73 -12.56
CA VAL A 292 22.38 4.76 -11.87
C VAL A 292 23.80 4.26 -11.62
N ARG A 293 24.79 5.10 -12.00
CA ARG A 293 26.18 4.86 -11.65
C ARG A 293 26.60 5.82 -10.53
N MET A 294 27.11 5.27 -9.45
CA MET A 294 27.66 6.07 -8.36
C MET A 294 29.12 6.41 -8.65
N GLN A 295 29.47 7.68 -8.43
CA GLN A 295 30.83 8.20 -8.47
C GLN A 295 31.19 8.60 -7.03
N SER A 296 32.24 7.98 -6.48
CA SER A 296 32.73 8.28 -5.15
C SER A 296 34.23 8.48 -5.23
N PRO A 297 34.77 9.54 -4.61
CA PRO A 297 36.21 9.71 -4.50
C PRO A 297 36.85 8.55 -3.72
N PRO A 298 38.06 8.14 -4.06
CA PRO A 298 38.83 7.20 -3.24
C PRO A 298 39.24 7.88 -1.93
N ASP A 299 39.64 7.12 -0.97
CA ASP A 299 40.39 7.46 0.24
C ASP A 299 39.94 8.70 1.02
N ASN A 300 39.49 9.02 1.99
CA ASN A 300 39.09 10.14 2.82
C ASN A 300 37.72 10.76 2.61
N TRP A 301 36.88 10.13 1.74
CA TRP A 301 35.50 10.61 1.55
C TRP A 301 34.66 10.45 2.83
N GLU A 302 34.86 9.42 3.63
CA GLU A 302 34.15 9.10 4.88
C GLU A 302 32.61 9.18 4.79
N GLY A 303 32.06 9.08 3.56
CA GLY A 303 30.61 9.16 3.31
C GLY A 303 30.00 10.53 3.55
N ARG A 304 30.76 11.61 3.43
CA ARG A 304 30.27 12.98 3.64
C ARG A 304 29.38 13.46 2.49
N PRO A 305 28.30 14.19 2.77
CA PRO A 305 27.37 14.67 1.75
C PRO A 305 28.04 15.56 0.69
N VAL A 306 27.67 15.37 -0.57
CA VAL A 306 27.96 16.31 -1.66
C VAL A 306 26.83 17.31 -1.73
N HIS A 307 27.10 18.62 -1.80
CA HIS A 307 26.06 19.63 -1.86
C HIS A 307 25.91 20.27 -3.23
N ALA A 308 27.02 20.45 -3.93
CA ALA A 308 27.03 21.08 -5.24
C ALA A 308 28.01 20.41 -6.19
N ILE A 309 27.65 20.35 -7.47
CA ILE A 309 28.49 19.81 -8.53
C ILE A 309 28.38 20.67 -9.78
N THR A 310 29.48 20.80 -10.51
CA THR A 310 29.53 21.53 -11.78
C THR A 310 30.51 20.87 -12.75
N GLN A 311 30.30 21.04 -14.06
CA GLN A 311 31.22 20.62 -15.10
C GLN A 311 31.99 21.82 -15.64
N ALA A 312 33.30 21.70 -15.69
CA ALA A 312 34.16 22.66 -16.32
C ALA A 312 34.30 22.41 -17.84
N ARG A 313 34.81 23.35 -18.60
CA ARG A 313 34.92 23.25 -20.08
C ARG A 313 35.88 22.17 -20.55
N ASP A 314 36.84 21.77 -19.72
CA ASP A 314 37.75 20.66 -19.95
C ASP A 314 37.12 19.29 -19.72
N GLY A 315 35.79 19.25 -19.43
CA GLY A 315 35.05 18.04 -19.09
C GLY A 315 35.21 17.59 -17.65
N SER A 316 36.08 18.20 -16.84
CA SER A 316 36.24 17.83 -15.46
C SER A 316 35.00 18.18 -14.64
N VAL A 317 34.66 17.32 -13.69
CA VAL A 317 33.53 17.51 -12.76
C VAL A 317 34.10 17.91 -11.39
N TRP A 318 33.58 19.00 -10.84
CA TRP A 318 33.94 19.53 -9.54
C TRP A 318 32.82 19.32 -8.55
N ALA A 319 33.15 18.86 -7.35
CA ALA A 319 32.22 18.54 -6.28
C ALA A 319 32.56 19.27 -4.99
N ALA A 320 31.59 19.96 -4.42
CA ALA A 320 31.67 20.61 -3.12
C ALA A 320 31.05 19.68 -2.04
N THR A 321 31.78 19.52 -0.92
CA THR A 321 31.42 18.53 0.10
C THR A 321 31.26 19.13 1.48
N GLU A 322 30.49 18.48 2.33
CA GLU A 322 30.32 18.84 3.73
C GLU A 322 31.51 18.34 4.56
N GLY A 323 32.44 19.23 4.84
CA GLY A 323 33.58 18.95 5.73
C GLY A 323 34.73 18.15 5.12
N ALA A 324 34.75 17.96 3.78
CA ALA A 324 35.90 17.36 3.08
C ALA A 324 36.46 18.22 1.93
N GLY A 325 36.03 19.50 1.80
CA GLY A 325 36.54 20.43 0.79
C GLY A 325 35.98 20.18 -0.62
N ILE A 326 36.82 20.35 -1.64
CA ILE A 326 36.47 20.25 -3.05
C ILE A 326 37.20 19.06 -3.69
N TYR A 327 36.47 18.33 -4.52
CA TYR A 327 37.04 17.24 -5.34
C TYR A 327 36.85 17.55 -6.83
N ARG A 328 37.84 17.16 -7.63
CA ARG A 328 37.81 17.20 -9.10
C ARG A 328 37.89 15.80 -9.64
N LEU A 329 36.96 15.39 -10.48
CA LEU A 329 37.01 14.19 -11.28
C LEU A 329 37.44 14.56 -12.70
N HIS A 330 38.54 14.02 -13.18
CA HIS A 330 39.02 14.20 -14.56
C HIS A 330 39.63 12.90 -15.06
N THR A 331 39.24 12.45 -16.27
CA THR A 331 39.72 11.19 -16.85
C THR A 331 39.62 9.97 -15.90
N ASN A 332 38.51 9.91 -15.17
CA ASN A 332 38.26 8.87 -14.14
C ASN A 332 39.22 8.91 -12.91
N GLN A 333 39.95 9.98 -12.73
CA GLN A 333 40.83 10.18 -11.57
C GLN A 333 40.32 11.32 -10.69
N TRP A 334 40.35 11.08 -9.37
CA TRP A 334 39.97 12.06 -8.39
C TRP A 334 41.17 12.84 -7.89
N THR A 335 41.03 14.17 -7.78
CA THR A 335 41.99 15.08 -7.13
C THR A 335 41.28 15.81 -6.01
N HIS A 336 41.86 15.81 -4.83
CA HIS A 336 41.32 16.52 -3.68
C HIS A 336 41.99 17.91 -3.56
N PHE A 337 41.19 18.93 -3.30
CA PHE A 337 41.58 20.29 -3.04
C PHE A 337 41.17 20.69 -1.62
N HIS A 338 42.14 20.96 -0.81
CA HIS A 338 41.93 21.44 0.54
C HIS A 338 41.41 22.88 0.53
N LEU A 339 40.50 23.20 1.44
CA LEU A 339 40.03 24.55 1.75
C LEU A 339 40.36 24.84 3.22
N ASP A 340 40.69 26.09 3.58
CA ASP A 340 40.84 26.50 4.99
C ASP A 340 39.53 26.24 5.78
N ASN A 341 38.38 26.35 5.10
CA ASN A 341 37.09 25.87 5.58
C ASN A 341 36.58 24.73 4.72
N GLN A 342 36.55 23.53 5.27
CA GLN A 342 36.18 22.28 4.59
C GLN A 342 34.69 22.18 4.24
N TYR A 343 33.81 23.06 4.72
CA TYR A 343 32.37 23.05 4.47
C TYR A 343 32.05 23.81 3.18
N ALA A 344 32.25 23.16 2.04
CA ALA A 344 31.94 23.70 0.73
C ALA A 344 30.49 23.41 0.35
N TRP A 345 29.72 24.45 0.01
CA TRP A 345 28.30 24.36 -0.31
C TRP A 345 27.97 24.72 -1.75
N ALA A 346 28.80 25.47 -2.40
CA ALA A 346 28.65 25.80 -3.82
C ALA A 346 30.00 25.67 -4.54
N VAL A 347 29.96 25.20 -5.80
CA VAL A 347 31.12 25.18 -6.69
C VAL A 347 30.65 25.49 -8.11
N LEU A 348 31.34 26.38 -8.80
CA LEU A 348 31.00 26.82 -10.16
C LEU A 348 32.25 26.92 -11.02
N ALA A 349 32.18 26.39 -12.23
CA ALA A 349 33.11 26.71 -13.32
C ALA A 349 32.48 27.81 -14.18
N ASP A 350 33.08 28.99 -14.23
CA ASP A 350 32.59 30.12 -15.00
C ASP A 350 32.91 29.99 -16.51
N SER A 351 32.42 30.93 -17.33
CA SER A 351 32.63 30.95 -18.78
C SER A 351 34.08 31.09 -19.21
N ARG A 352 35.01 31.43 -18.29
CA ARG A 352 36.46 31.49 -18.51
C ARG A 352 37.19 30.26 -17.98
N ASN A 353 36.44 29.24 -17.56
CA ASN A 353 36.94 28.03 -16.91
C ASN A 353 37.62 28.30 -15.54
N GLN A 354 37.30 29.44 -14.90
CA GLN A 354 37.72 29.74 -13.54
C GLN A 354 36.79 29.03 -12.56
N ILE A 355 37.38 28.33 -11.61
CA ILE A 355 36.61 27.62 -10.59
C ILE A 355 36.44 28.50 -9.35
N TRP A 356 35.19 28.63 -8.94
CA TRP A 356 34.78 29.35 -7.74
C TRP A 356 34.17 28.38 -6.73
N ALA A 357 34.41 28.60 -5.43
CA ALA A 357 33.79 27.80 -4.37
C ALA A 357 33.22 28.72 -3.29
N GLY A 358 32.00 28.41 -2.88
CA GLY A 358 31.28 29.03 -1.77
C GLY A 358 31.30 28.12 -0.54
N THR A 359 31.52 28.68 0.63
CA THR A 359 31.66 27.92 1.87
C THR A 359 30.75 28.45 2.97
N TRP A 360 30.47 27.59 3.96
CA TRP A 360 29.85 27.99 5.21
C TRP A 360 30.91 28.43 6.22
N GLY A 361 31.05 29.75 6.42
CA GLY A 361 31.99 30.31 7.37
C GLY A 361 33.45 30.52 6.87
N GLY A 362 33.65 30.43 5.52
CA GLY A 362 34.93 30.76 4.87
C GLY A 362 34.78 31.77 3.72
N GLY A 363 33.55 32.11 3.36
CA GLY A 363 33.24 33.04 2.27
C GLY A 363 33.42 32.45 0.88
N LEU A 364 33.95 33.23 -0.03
CA LEU A 364 34.17 32.88 -1.44
C LEU A 364 35.64 32.57 -1.72
N PHE A 365 35.89 31.49 -2.42
CA PHE A 365 37.22 31.06 -2.87
C PHE A 365 37.29 31.01 -4.40
N ARG A 366 38.49 31.19 -4.93
CA ARG A 366 38.82 31.06 -6.34
C ARG A 366 40.03 30.16 -6.52
N LEU A 367 39.98 29.26 -7.51
CA LEU A 367 41.14 28.41 -7.81
C LEU A 367 42.22 29.21 -8.53
N GLU A 368 43.39 29.30 -7.93
CA GLU A 368 44.59 30.00 -8.46
C GLU A 368 45.79 29.08 -8.26
N ASN A 369 46.61 28.86 -9.31
CA ASN A 369 47.81 28.03 -9.24
C ASN A 369 47.66 26.69 -8.51
N ALA A 370 46.56 25.99 -8.83
CA ALA A 370 46.17 24.69 -8.24
C ALA A 370 45.85 24.72 -6.71
N ALA A 371 45.57 25.88 -6.14
CA ALA A 371 45.04 26.03 -4.77
C ALA A 371 43.84 26.97 -4.74
N PHE A 372 42.92 26.73 -3.80
CA PHE A 372 41.80 27.65 -3.58
C PHE A 372 42.24 28.83 -2.68
N VAL A 373 42.10 30.03 -3.19
CA VAL A 373 42.47 31.26 -2.49
C VAL A 373 41.21 32.02 -2.09
N ALA A 374 41.11 32.38 -0.80
CA ALA A 374 39.97 33.11 -0.28
C ALA A 374 39.92 34.54 -0.85
N GLN A 375 38.79 34.96 -1.34
CA GLN A 375 38.56 36.28 -1.94
C GLN A 375 38.09 37.29 -0.88
N THR A 376 38.89 37.49 0.17
CA THR A 376 38.53 38.32 1.32
C THR A 376 38.40 39.82 0.98
N ASN A 377 39.02 40.28 -0.11
CA ASN A 377 38.85 41.60 -0.68
C ASN A 377 37.46 41.84 -1.31
N LEU A 378 36.75 40.79 -1.66
CA LEU A 378 35.40 40.87 -2.25
C LEU A 378 34.31 40.64 -1.18
N ILE A 379 34.43 39.58 -0.40
CA ILE A 379 33.39 39.20 0.59
C ILE A 379 34.06 38.73 1.89
N SER A 380 33.50 39.11 3.03
CA SER A 380 34.00 38.68 4.35
C SER A 380 33.88 37.18 4.50
N PRO A 381 34.87 36.47 5.05
CA PRO A 381 34.83 35.06 5.37
C PRO A 381 33.65 34.65 6.29
N ALA A 382 33.16 35.56 7.12
CA ALA A 382 32.05 35.33 8.03
C ALA A 382 30.68 35.21 7.31
N ILE A 383 30.63 35.52 6.01
CA ILE A 383 29.40 35.47 5.23
C ILE A 383 29.33 34.13 4.45
N PRO A 384 28.39 33.24 4.76
CA PRO A 384 28.18 32.03 3.98
C PRO A 384 27.85 32.35 2.52
N VAL A 385 28.49 31.64 1.60
CA VAL A 385 28.17 31.67 0.16
C VAL A 385 27.54 30.33 -0.23
N THR A 386 26.26 30.37 -0.55
CA THR A 386 25.37 29.22 -0.71
C THR A 386 24.95 28.95 -2.13
N ALA A 387 25.03 29.97 -3.01
CA ALA A 387 24.71 29.85 -4.43
C ALA A 387 25.69 30.65 -5.29
N LEU A 388 26.04 30.06 -6.44
CA LEU A 388 26.93 30.68 -7.44
C LEU A 388 26.35 30.45 -8.84
N VAL A 389 26.10 31.53 -9.60
CA VAL A 389 25.63 31.47 -10.99
C VAL A 389 26.30 32.55 -11.82
N GLU A 390 26.80 32.23 -13.01
CA GLU A 390 27.25 33.23 -13.98
C GLU A 390 26.15 33.55 -14.99
N PHE A 391 25.64 34.78 -14.99
CA PHE A 391 24.66 35.26 -15.97
C PHE A 391 24.51 36.79 -15.96
N PRO A 392 24.55 37.51 -17.13
CA PRO A 392 25.19 37.06 -18.35
C PRO A 392 26.68 36.83 -18.20
N SER A 393 27.38 36.34 -19.19
CA SER A 393 28.81 36.02 -19.11
C SER A 393 29.63 37.19 -18.47
N ASN A 394 30.57 36.85 -17.60
CA ASN A 394 31.39 37.77 -16.76
C ASN A 394 30.62 38.52 -15.65
N THR A 395 29.42 38.09 -15.31
CA THR A 395 28.70 38.56 -14.13
C THR A 395 28.40 37.34 -13.22
N LEU A 396 29.09 37.26 -12.07
CA LEU A 396 28.90 36.19 -11.11
C LEU A 396 27.87 36.62 -10.06
N TRP A 397 26.78 35.88 -9.95
CA TRP A 397 25.79 36.07 -8.89
C TRP A 397 26.09 35.18 -7.71
N LEU A 398 25.92 35.70 -6.52
CA LEU A 398 26.17 35.05 -5.24
C LEU A 398 24.92 35.06 -4.38
N GLY A 399 24.47 33.88 -4.04
CA GLY A 399 23.55 33.70 -2.93
C GLY A 399 24.31 33.57 -1.64
N THR A 400 23.94 34.34 -0.64
CA THR A 400 24.65 34.39 0.64
C THR A 400 23.67 34.35 1.81
N GLY A 401 24.16 34.03 3.02
CA GLY A 401 23.37 34.15 4.24
C GLY A 401 22.99 35.58 4.63
N LYS A 402 23.51 36.59 3.93
CA LYS A 402 23.16 38.02 4.09
C LYS A 402 22.35 38.56 2.89
N GLY A 403 21.92 37.70 1.98
CA GLY A 403 21.16 38.07 0.81
C GLY A 403 21.90 37.90 -0.51
N LEU A 404 21.33 38.47 -1.56
CA LEU A 404 21.83 38.41 -2.92
C LEU A 404 22.94 39.43 -3.14
N ALA A 405 23.99 38.98 -3.82
CA ALA A 405 25.08 39.86 -4.29
C ALA A 405 25.49 39.47 -5.72
N ARG A 406 26.20 40.34 -6.40
CA ARG A 406 26.83 40.05 -7.70
C ARG A 406 28.23 40.64 -7.80
N ILE A 407 29.09 39.92 -8.51
CA ILE A 407 30.40 40.44 -8.91
C ILE A 407 30.38 40.79 -10.39
N ARG A 408 30.61 42.07 -10.69
CA ARG A 408 30.69 42.58 -12.04
C ARG A 408 31.96 43.43 -12.19
N ARG A 409 32.74 43.16 -13.24
CA ARG A 409 34.01 43.86 -13.48
C ARG A 409 34.95 43.90 -12.24
N GLY A 410 34.99 42.79 -11.47
CA GLY A 410 35.82 42.67 -10.28
C GLY A 410 35.31 43.40 -9.04
N ARG A 411 34.10 43.96 -9.06
CA ARG A 411 33.51 44.68 -7.89
C ARG A 411 32.27 43.93 -7.41
N LEU A 412 32.16 43.83 -6.09
CA LEU A 412 30.97 43.26 -5.43
C LEU A 412 29.91 44.35 -5.27
N GLU A 413 28.67 43.99 -5.68
CA GLU A 413 27.47 44.81 -5.49
C GLU A 413 26.44 44.00 -4.69
N TRP A 414 25.97 44.57 -3.56
CA TRP A 414 24.90 43.96 -2.75
C TRP A 414 23.52 44.38 -3.24
N LEU A 415 22.59 43.46 -3.29
CA LEU A 415 21.20 43.66 -3.69
C LEU A 415 20.18 43.32 -2.56
N ALA A 416 20.66 43.08 -1.36
CA ALA A 416 19.82 42.81 -0.20
C ALA A 416 18.82 43.95 0.13
N SER A 417 19.09 45.19 -0.33
CA SER A 417 18.21 46.35 -0.19
C SER A 417 16.89 46.20 -0.97
N LEU A 418 16.82 45.26 -1.91
CA LEU A 418 15.58 44.94 -2.63
C LEU A 418 14.54 44.25 -1.74
N GLY A 419 14.95 43.70 -0.59
CA GLY A 419 14.06 43.01 0.35
C GLY A 419 13.57 41.63 -0.13
N GLY A 420 12.68 41.02 0.64
CA GLY A 420 12.14 39.68 0.32
C GLY A 420 13.24 38.63 0.14
N ALA A 421 13.12 37.78 -0.88
CA ALA A 421 14.08 36.72 -1.19
C ALA A 421 15.52 37.27 -1.44
N ALA A 422 15.66 38.49 -1.93
CA ALA A 422 16.99 39.12 -2.15
C ALA A 422 17.70 39.48 -0.87
N ALA A 423 17.01 39.62 0.26
CA ALA A 423 17.56 39.91 1.57
C ALA A 423 17.67 38.69 2.50
N GLY A 424 17.06 37.54 2.08
CA GLY A 424 17.08 36.30 2.84
C GLY A 424 18.35 35.47 2.67
N ASP A 425 18.38 34.27 3.26
CA ASP A 425 19.42 33.26 3.01
C ASP A 425 19.15 32.64 1.60
N VAL A 426 19.83 33.19 0.59
CA VAL A 426 19.62 32.88 -0.82
C VAL A 426 20.25 31.53 -1.16
N ARG A 427 19.44 30.57 -1.51
CA ARG A 427 19.81 29.16 -1.80
C ARG A 427 19.78 28.83 -3.29
N ALA A 428 18.83 29.41 -4.02
CA ALA A 428 18.63 29.14 -5.43
C ALA A 428 18.67 30.43 -6.26
N ILE A 429 19.41 30.38 -7.36
CA ILE A 429 19.46 31.45 -8.37
C ILE A 429 19.33 30.79 -9.73
N GLU A 430 18.34 31.20 -10.53
CA GLU A 430 18.08 30.64 -11.85
C GLU A 430 17.83 31.72 -12.88
N PRO A 431 18.63 31.79 -13.94
CA PRO A 431 18.38 32.68 -15.07
C PRO A 431 17.20 32.21 -15.91
N GLY A 432 16.21 33.06 -16.11
CA GLY A 432 15.10 32.80 -17.02
C GLY A 432 15.43 33.05 -18.49
N PRO A 433 14.69 32.40 -19.42
CA PRO A 433 14.91 32.58 -20.88
C PRO A 433 14.63 34.01 -21.36
N ASP A 434 13.88 34.78 -20.59
CA ASP A 434 13.53 36.19 -20.85
C ASP A 434 14.53 37.20 -20.26
N GLY A 435 15.69 36.73 -19.80
CA GLY A 435 16.74 37.54 -19.14
C GLY A 435 16.44 37.91 -17.69
N ALA A 436 15.34 37.48 -17.11
CA ALA A 436 15.07 37.64 -15.70
C ALA A 436 15.97 36.71 -14.85
N ILE A 437 16.20 37.09 -13.60
CA ILE A 437 16.85 36.23 -12.63
C ILE A 437 15.85 35.91 -11.53
N TRP A 438 15.62 34.61 -11.32
CA TRP A 438 14.79 34.12 -10.26
C TRP A 438 15.63 33.79 -9.04
N ILE A 439 15.15 34.17 -7.88
CA ILE A 439 15.86 34.03 -6.61
C ILE A 439 14.96 33.32 -5.60
N GLY A 440 15.46 32.20 -5.09
CA GLY A 440 14.84 31.43 -4.01
C GLY A 440 15.65 31.56 -2.72
N ALA A 441 14.97 31.84 -1.62
CA ALA A 441 15.61 32.02 -0.32
C ALA A 441 14.95 31.18 0.76
N GLN A 442 15.74 30.80 1.77
CA GLN A 442 15.26 30.12 2.95
C GLN A 442 14.58 31.15 3.88
N GLY A 443 13.31 30.93 4.18
CA GLY A 443 12.52 31.78 5.07
C GLY A 443 12.00 33.10 4.44
N ALA A 444 12.36 33.37 3.16
CA ALA A 444 11.95 34.61 2.47
C ALA A 444 11.27 34.37 1.10
N GLY A 445 11.07 33.11 0.72
CA GLY A 445 10.31 32.71 -0.45
C GLY A 445 11.00 32.94 -1.79
N LEU A 446 10.25 33.47 -2.76
CA LEU A 446 10.66 33.64 -4.16
C LEU A 446 10.68 35.12 -4.57
N GLY A 447 11.59 35.50 -5.47
CA GLY A 447 11.60 36.81 -6.11
C GLY A 447 12.15 36.75 -7.53
N ARG A 448 11.81 37.76 -8.33
CA ARG A 448 12.23 37.91 -9.73
C ARG A 448 12.88 39.28 -9.94
N LEU A 449 14.05 39.28 -10.54
CA LEU A 449 14.71 40.51 -10.99
C LEU A 449 14.73 40.55 -12.52
N LYS A 450 14.03 41.51 -13.10
CA LYS A 450 13.98 41.71 -14.55
C LYS A 450 14.14 43.20 -14.88
N ASP A 451 15.04 43.57 -15.83
CA ASP A 451 15.29 44.93 -16.29
C ASP A 451 15.50 45.92 -15.13
N GLY A 452 16.19 45.46 -14.05
CA GLY A 452 16.42 46.26 -12.84
C GLY A 452 15.19 46.42 -11.92
N ARG A 453 14.04 45.84 -12.26
CA ARG A 453 12.83 45.81 -11.42
C ARG A 453 12.79 44.55 -10.60
N TRP A 454 12.55 44.71 -9.29
CA TRP A 454 12.41 43.63 -8.32
C TRP A 454 10.94 43.32 -8.07
N GLU A 455 10.56 42.06 -8.19
CA GLU A 455 9.21 41.54 -7.98
C GLU A 455 9.28 40.39 -6.94
N PRO A 456 8.92 40.64 -5.66
CA PRO A 456 8.83 39.58 -4.66
C PRO A 456 7.50 38.85 -4.77
N PHE A 457 7.49 37.52 -4.59
CA PHE A 457 6.29 36.71 -4.56
C PHE A 457 6.04 36.21 -3.13
N ARG A 458 4.79 36.40 -2.65
CA ARG A 458 4.37 36.08 -1.29
C ARG A 458 3.11 35.21 -1.30
N ALA A 459 2.71 34.74 -0.15
CA ALA A 459 1.50 33.92 0.01
C ALA A 459 0.21 34.58 -0.54
N ALA A 460 0.10 35.89 -0.49
CA ALA A 460 -1.03 36.65 -1.06
C ALA A 460 -1.13 36.53 -2.59
N GLU A 461 -0.03 36.20 -3.26
CA GLU A 461 0.06 36.00 -4.72
C GLU A 461 -0.06 34.55 -5.12
N GLY A 462 -0.44 33.66 -4.16
CA GLY A 462 -0.64 32.21 -4.39
C GLY A 462 0.60 31.34 -4.21
N PHE A 463 1.73 31.92 -3.76
CA PHE A 463 2.94 31.17 -3.46
C PHE A 463 3.12 31.01 -1.93
N SER A 464 2.82 29.83 -1.40
CA SER A 464 2.83 29.57 0.06
C SER A 464 4.19 29.13 0.61
N ALA A 465 5.11 28.66 -0.24
CA ALA A 465 6.37 28.09 0.19
C ALA A 465 7.38 29.15 0.69
N ASN A 466 7.79 29.02 1.94
CA ASN A 466 8.80 29.91 2.53
C ASN A 466 10.24 29.45 2.30
N PHE A 467 10.43 28.16 1.95
CA PHE A 467 11.76 27.55 1.82
C PHE A 467 11.94 27.04 0.39
N VAL A 468 12.57 27.84 -0.46
CA VAL A 468 12.89 27.48 -1.85
C VAL A 468 14.32 26.91 -1.89
N LEU A 469 14.46 25.67 -2.33
CA LEU A 469 15.73 24.94 -2.39
C LEU A 469 16.33 24.88 -3.79
N SER A 470 15.49 24.82 -4.82
CA SER A 470 15.92 24.73 -6.22
C SER A 470 14.96 25.41 -7.15
N LEU A 471 15.47 25.90 -8.26
CA LEU A 471 14.73 26.55 -9.33
C LEU A 471 15.15 25.95 -10.67
N TYR A 472 14.22 25.81 -11.59
CA TYR A 472 14.48 25.49 -12.98
C TYR A 472 13.52 26.26 -13.89
N ALA A 473 14.06 27.12 -14.74
CA ALA A 473 13.31 27.88 -15.73
C ALA A 473 13.32 27.15 -17.08
N ASP A 474 12.16 26.72 -17.52
CA ASP A 474 11.98 26.07 -18.82
C ASP A 474 12.04 27.10 -19.98
N ALA A 475 12.31 26.62 -21.18
CA ALA A 475 12.41 27.42 -22.39
C ALA A 475 11.11 28.18 -22.75
N ASP A 476 9.94 27.64 -22.33
CA ASP A 476 8.62 28.28 -22.55
C ASP A 476 8.29 29.34 -21.47
N GLY A 477 9.20 29.59 -20.52
CA GLY A 477 9.02 30.52 -19.40
C GLY A 477 8.30 29.94 -18.18
N THR A 478 7.98 28.67 -18.17
CA THR A 478 7.50 27.98 -16.96
C THR A 478 8.62 27.87 -15.95
N LEU A 479 8.40 28.30 -14.70
CA LEU A 479 9.34 28.13 -13.60
C LEU A 479 8.88 26.98 -12.69
N TRP A 480 9.76 26.01 -12.51
CA TRP A 480 9.61 24.92 -11.58
C TRP A 480 10.37 25.23 -10.30
N ILE A 481 9.74 25.01 -9.15
CA ILE A 481 10.24 25.46 -7.85
C ILE A 481 10.30 24.27 -6.90
N GLY A 482 11.49 23.83 -6.55
CA GLY A 482 11.70 22.81 -5.53
C GLY A 482 11.69 23.42 -4.12
N THR A 483 10.86 22.87 -3.25
CA THR A 483 10.68 23.36 -1.88
C THR A 483 11.15 22.36 -0.83
N LEU A 484 11.23 22.78 0.44
CA LEU A 484 11.61 21.91 1.55
C LEU A 484 10.46 20.96 1.94
N ASP A 485 9.22 21.48 2.08
CA ASP A 485 8.09 20.70 2.63
C ASP A 485 6.80 20.78 1.81
N ASP A 486 6.72 21.73 0.86
CA ASP A 486 5.49 21.99 0.10
C ASP A 486 5.40 21.23 -1.25
N GLY A 487 6.46 20.50 -1.64
CA GLY A 487 6.50 19.78 -2.90
C GLY A 487 7.10 20.58 -4.05
N LEU A 488 6.57 20.38 -5.26
CA LEU A 488 6.98 21.03 -6.48
C LEU A 488 6.03 22.18 -6.82
N GLY A 489 6.53 23.40 -6.75
CA GLY A 489 5.84 24.58 -7.25
C GLY A 489 5.98 24.73 -8.75
N CYS A 490 4.96 25.27 -9.41
CA CYS A 490 4.95 25.64 -10.81
C CYS A 490 4.40 27.06 -10.95
N TYR A 491 5.19 27.95 -11.57
CA TYR A 491 4.73 29.28 -11.95
C TYR A 491 4.63 29.38 -13.46
N ARG A 492 3.42 29.60 -13.94
CA ARG A 492 3.13 29.67 -15.38
C ARG A 492 2.00 30.67 -15.65
N HIS A 493 2.13 31.50 -16.70
CA HIS A 493 1.11 32.48 -17.09
C HIS A 493 0.63 33.36 -15.93
N GLY A 494 1.53 33.75 -15.02
CA GLY A 494 1.21 34.58 -13.87
C GLY A 494 0.50 33.87 -12.71
N ARG A 495 0.41 32.51 -12.70
CA ARG A 495 -0.25 31.74 -11.67
C ARG A 495 0.70 30.71 -11.04
N PHE A 496 0.52 30.50 -9.74
CA PHE A 496 1.20 29.44 -9.00
C PHE A 496 0.29 28.24 -8.85
N SER A 497 0.87 27.06 -8.92
CA SER A 497 0.26 25.80 -8.53
C SER A 497 1.29 24.93 -7.83
N THR A 498 0.83 23.99 -7.00
CA THR A 498 1.70 23.12 -6.21
C THR A 498 1.31 21.67 -6.42
N ILE A 499 2.30 20.82 -6.68
CA ILE A 499 2.18 19.37 -6.80
C ILE A 499 2.90 18.76 -5.60
N SER A 500 2.23 17.91 -4.84
CA SER A 500 2.73 17.34 -3.60
C SER A 500 2.58 15.81 -3.56
N ARG A 501 2.84 15.19 -2.43
CA ARG A 501 2.57 13.77 -2.21
C ARG A 501 1.10 13.39 -2.44
N ASN A 502 0.18 14.33 -2.27
CA ASN A 502 -1.25 14.10 -2.54
C ASN A 502 -1.54 13.86 -4.03
N GLN A 503 -0.72 14.44 -4.92
CA GLN A 503 -0.74 14.21 -6.35
C GLN A 503 0.24 13.14 -6.82
N GLY A 504 0.86 12.40 -5.89
CA GLY A 504 1.70 11.24 -6.19
C GLY A 504 3.22 11.49 -6.20
N LEU A 505 3.73 12.65 -5.74
CA LEU A 505 5.17 12.82 -5.56
C LEU A 505 5.71 11.87 -4.49
N PRO A 506 6.92 11.30 -4.66
CA PRO A 506 7.56 10.47 -3.66
C PRO A 506 7.92 11.21 -2.37
N ALA A 507 8.30 12.48 -2.49
CA ALA A 507 8.65 13.37 -1.38
C ALA A 507 8.25 14.80 -1.70
N ASN A 508 7.99 15.59 -0.65
CA ASN A 508 7.75 17.03 -0.79
C ASN A 508 9.06 17.85 -0.81
N THR A 509 10.16 17.29 -0.32
CA THR A 509 11.45 17.97 -0.35
C THR A 509 12.18 17.73 -1.66
N ILE A 510 12.42 18.79 -2.44
CA ILE A 510 13.04 18.76 -3.77
C ILE A 510 14.34 19.58 -3.72
N PHE A 511 15.48 18.90 -3.79
CA PHE A 511 16.81 19.52 -3.71
C PHE A 511 17.33 20.03 -5.05
N HIS A 512 16.96 19.37 -6.15
CA HIS A 512 17.39 19.75 -7.49
C HIS A 512 16.40 19.29 -8.56
N ILE A 513 16.29 20.08 -9.62
CA ILE A 513 15.45 19.84 -10.80
C ILE A 513 16.33 19.90 -12.04
N ALA A 514 16.31 18.86 -12.88
CA ALA A 514 17.06 18.80 -14.12
C ALA A 514 16.16 18.36 -15.27
N ASP A 515 16.39 18.91 -16.46
CA ASP A 515 15.68 18.58 -17.69
C ASP A 515 16.53 17.63 -18.56
N ASP A 516 15.96 16.51 -19.02
CA ASP A 516 16.62 15.59 -19.94
C ASP A 516 16.54 16.02 -21.41
N ARG A 517 15.76 17.05 -21.73
CA ARG A 517 15.44 17.52 -23.10
C ARG A 517 14.72 16.48 -23.96
N ALA A 518 14.16 15.46 -23.31
CA ALA A 518 13.36 14.40 -23.93
C ALA A 518 11.91 14.41 -23.42
N GLY A 519 11.49 15.51 -22.79
CA GLY A 519 10.13 15.69 -22.28
C GLY A 519 9.94 15.29 -20.81
N HIS A 520 11.03 15.08 -20.07
CA HIS A 520 10.92 14.73 -18.64
C HIS A 520 11.73 15.67 -17.76
N LEU A 521 11.24 15.88 -16.54
CA LEU A 521 12.00 16.48 -15.45
C LEU A 521 12.47 15.39 -14.46
N TRP A 522 13.69 15.56 -14.01
CA TRP A 522 14.35 14.70 -13.06
C TRP A 522 14.54 15.44 -11.74
N PHE A 523 14.28 14.75 -10.65
CA PHE A 523 14.26 15.34 -9.33
C PHE A 523 15.20 14.61 -8.38
N ASN A 524 15.98 15.37 -7.63
CA ASN A 524 16.72 14.89 -6.47
C ASN A 524 15.92 15.24 -5.21
N SER A 525 15.65 14.27 -4.34
CA SER A 525 14.76 14.44 -3.20
C SER A 525 15.19 13.62 -1.98
N LEU A 526 14.48 13.77 -0.86
CA LEU A 526 14.62 12.89 0.31
C LEU A 526 14.20 11.42 0.06
N ALA A 527 13.40 11.17 -0.96
CA ALA A 527 13.00 9.82 -1.34
C ALA A 527 13.82 9.24 -2.50
N GLY A 528 15.00 9.80 -2.78
CA GLY A 528 15.87 9.40 -3.89
C GLY A 528 15.66 10.22 -5.15
N LEU A 529 16.12 9.65 -6.25
CA LEU A 529 15.98 10.25 -7.57
C LEU A 529 14.70 9.75 -8.24
N PHE A 530 13.97 10.66 -8.89
CA PHE A 530 12.80 10.25 -9.66
C PHE A 530 12.62 11.14 -10.91
N ARG A 531 11.90 10.60 -11.87
CA ARG A 531 11.58 11.26 -13.15
C ARG A 531 10.06 11.39 -13.30
N LEU A 532 9.63 12.53 -13.84
CA LEU A 532 8.24 12.81 -14.20
C LEU A 532 8.16 13.33 -15.63
N ASP A 533 7.09 13.01 -16.28
CA ASP A 533 6.74 13.54 -17.60
C ASP A 533 6.26 15.00 -17.47
N LYS A 534 6.79 15.90 -18.29
CA LYS A 534 6.47 17.33 -18.25
C LYS A 534 5.01 17.61 -18.57
N GLU A 535 4.42 16.88 -19.52
CA GLU A 535 3.02 17.08 -19.93
C GLU A 535 2.09 16.72 -18.77
N GLN A 536 2.33 15.60 -18.08
CA GLN A 536 1.56 15.23 -16.88
C GLN A 536 1.70 16.24 -15.75
N LEU A 537 2.90 16.79 -15.56
CA LEU A 537 3.14 17.85 -14.57
C LEU A 537 2.33 19.10 -14.89
N LEU A 538 2.32 19.54 -16.17
CA LEU A 538 1.56 20.68 -16.62
C LEU A 538 0.05 20.45 -16.51
N GLU A 539 -0.44 19.26 -16.87
CA GLU A 539 -1.84 18.89 -16.68
C GLU A 539 -2.27 18.93 -15.22
N CYS A 540 -1.36 18.46 -14.33
CA CYS A 540 -1.59 18.48 -12.88
C CYS A 540 -1.58 19.91 -12.33
N ALA A 541 -0.63 20.75 -12.78
CA ALA A 541 -0.54 22.16 -12.43
C ALA A 541 -1.77 22.97 -12.88
N ASP A 542 -2.35 22.61 -14.03
CA ASP A 542 -3.58 23.22 -14.58
C ASP A 542 -4.87 22.64 -13.94
N GLY A 543 -4.77 21.66 -13.03
CA GLY A 543 -5.91 21.00 -12.40
C GLY A 543 -6.69 20.05 -13.31
N ARG A 544 -6.17 19.74 -14.51
CA ARG A 544 -6.78 18.79 -15.46
C ARG A 544 -6.51 17.34 -15.11
N ARG A 545 -5.54 17.11 -14.21
CA ARG A 545 -5.13 15.79 -13.74
C ARG A 545 -4.87 15.83 -12.23
N ASN A 546 -5.30 14.77 -11.50
CA ASN A 546 -5.17 14.70 -10.05
C ASN A 546 -3.97 13.89 -9.56
N ASN A 547 -3.20 13.25 -10.46
CA ASN A 547 -2.09 12.39 -10.07
C ASN A 547 -1.02 12.31 -11.17
N VAL A 548 0.25 12.23 -10.80
CA VAL A 548 1.39 12.07 -11.70
C VAL A 548 1.96 10.65 -11.62
N SER A 549 2.45 10.14 -12.75
CA SER A 549 3.14 8.85 -12.82
C SER A 549 4.64 9.04 -12.61
N VAL A 550 5.20 8.36 -11.63
CA VAL A 550 6.59 8.55 -11.18
C VAL A 550 7.45 7.35 -11.59
N LEU A 551 8.57 7.60 -12.24
CA LEU A 551 9.68 6.65 -12.34
C LEU A 551 10.66 6.96 -11.20
N ALA A 552 10.64 6.19 -10.11
CA ALA A 552 11.56 6.35 -9.00
C ALA A 552 12.76 5.41 -9.12
N LEU A 553 13.96 5.93 -8.87
CA LEU A 553 15.21 5.17 -8.84
C LEU A 553 15.66 4.99 -7.40
N GLY A 554 16.01 3.76 -7.04
CA GLY A 554 16.40 3.41 -5.67
C GLY A 554 17.70 2.60 -5.61
N LEU A 555 17.87 1.84 -4.52
CA LEU A 555 19.05 1.01 -4.30
C LEU A 555 19.16 -0.09 -5.35
N THR A 556 18.05 -0.63 -5.81
CA THR A 556 17.98 -1.67 -6.85
C THR A 556 18.43 -1.17 -8.20
N GLU A 557 18.27 0.11 -8.51
CA GLU A 557 18.72 0.74 -9.74
C GLU A 557 20.18 1.22 -9.67
N GLY A 558 20.84 1.08 -8.52
CA GLY A 558 22.27 1.37 -8.35
C GLY A 558 22.60 2.56 -7.46
N LEU A 559 21.62 3.22 -6.82
CA LEU A 559 21.90 4.21 -5.78
C LEU A 559 22.54 3.54 -4.56
N SER A 560 23.51 4.20 -3.94
CA SER A 560 24.09 3.78 -2.66
C SER A 560 23.29 4.27 -1.45
N THR A 561 22.38 5.21 -1.66
CA THR A 561 21.51 5.82 -0.64
C THR A 561 20.23 6.32 -1.30
N LEU A 562 19.11 6.29 -0.57
CA LEU A 562 17.87 6.93 -0.99
C LEU A 562 17.83 8.43 -0.71
N THR A 563 18.75 8.93 0.13
CA THR A 563 18.73 10.34 0.51
C THR A 563 19.55 11.17 -0.46
N GLY A 564 18.87 12.02 -1.21
CA GLY A 564 19.49 13.07 -2.00
C GLY A 564 20.01 14.19 -1.10
N THR A 565 20.86 15.03 -1.67
CA THR A 565 21.39 16.26 -1.06
C THR A 565 21.31 17.39 -2.06
N GLY A 566 21.64 18.59 -1.67
CA GLY A 566 21.60 19.78 -2.51
C GLY A 566 20.85 20.91 -1.83
N GLY A 567 20.01 21.62 -2.58
CA GLY A 567 19.34 22.83 -2.09
C GLY A 567 20.26 24.03 -2.08
N PHE A 568 21.30 23.99 -2.90
CA PHE A 568 22.30 25.04 -3.18
C PHE A 568 22.47 25.15 -4.69
N THR A 569 23.04 26.23 -5.19
CA THR A 569 23.19 26.40 -6.65
C THR A 569 24.67 26.53 -7.03
N PRO A 570 25.16 25.74 -8.03
CA PRO A 570 24.46 24.63 -8.72
C PRO A 570 24.49 23.35 -7.89
N SER A 571 23.36 22.71 -7.65
CA SER A 571 23.35 21.43 -6.95
C SER A 571 23.57 20.23 -7.89
N GLY A 572 23.17 20.30 -9.13
CA GLY A 572 23.34 19.27 -10.15
C GLY A 572 23.50 19.90 -11.54
N PHE A 573 23.79 19.08 -12.53
CA PHE A 573 23.89 19.54 -13.92
C PHE A 573 23.61 18.42 -14.93
N ARG A 574 23.36 18.83 -16.15
CA ARG A 574 23.35 17.98 -17.34
C ARG A 574 24.66 18.17 -18.10
N SER A 575 25.42 17.07 -18.28
CA SER A 575 26.69 17.12 -19.00
C SER A 575 26.51 17.42 -20.50
N THR A 576 27.58 17.80 -21.16
CA THR A 576 27.62 17.98 -22.63
C THR A 576 27.25 16.71 -23.41
N GLU A 577 27.48 15.53 -22.80
CA GLU A 577 27.10 14.21 -23.34
C GLU A 577 25.66 13.83 -23.02
N GLY A 578 24.91 14.69 -22.32
CA GLY A 578 23.52 14.46 -21.95
C GLY A 578 23.28 13.64 -20.68
N GLN A 579 24.33 13.28 -19.95
CA GLN A 579 24.20 12.62 -18.65
C GLN A 579 23.75 13.62 -17.59
N LEU A 580 22.90 13.16 -16.67
CA LEU A 580 22.46 13.92 -15.51
C LEU A 580 23.30 13.53 -14.29
N TRP A 581 23.73 14.52 -13.55
CA TRP A 581 24.60 14.38 -12.39
C TRP A 581 23.89 14.94 -11.15
N PHE A 582 23.74 14.13 -10.10
CA PHE A 582 23.03 14.48 -8.88
C PHE A 582 23.89 14.24 -7.63
N PRO A 583 23.95 15.18 -6.70
CA PRO A 583 24.63 14.97 -5.44
C PRO A 583 23.80 14.10 -4.50
N THR A 584 24.46 13.28 -3.69
CA THR A 584 23.83 12.44 -2.67
C THR A 584 24.61 12.48 -1.38
N THR A 585 24.06 11.90 -0.30
CA THR A 585 24.77 11.76 0.99
C THR A 585 25.97 10.80 0.94
N ARG A 586 26.09 9.99 -0.13
CA ARG A 586 27.17 8.99 -0.29
C ARG A 586 27.88 9.07 -1.65
N GLY A 587 28.03 10.25 -2.20
CA GLY A 587 28.70 10.44 -3.49
C GLY A 587 27.81 11.11 -4.52
N ILE A 588 28.15 10.93 -5.79
CA ILE A 588 27.46 11.55 -6.91
C ILE A 588 26.79 10.46 -7.74
N ALA A 589 25.51 10.60 -7.97
CA ALA A 589 24.76 9.71 -8.85
C ALA A 589 24.80 10.27 -10.29
N THR A 590 25.15 9.42 -11.25
CA THR A 590 25.11 9.75 -12.67
C THR A 590 24.10 8.88 -13.40
N ILE A 591 23.32 9.50 -14.26
CA ILE A 591 22.24 8.85 -15.01
C ILE A 591 22.38 9.24 -16.47
N SER A 592 22.29 8.25 -17.35
CA SER A 592 22.10 8.49 -18.79
C SER A 592 20.61 8.36 -19.12
N PRO A 593 19.87 9.46 -19.32
CA PRO A 593 18.43 9.38 -19.61
C PRO A 593 18.10 8.51 -20.82
N ALA A 594 18.96 8.53 -21.85
CA ALA A 594 18.79 7.76 -23.06
C ALA A 594 18.89 6.23 -22.83
N SER A 595 19.59 5.80 -21.79
CA SER A 595 19.73 4.38 -21.45
C SER A 595 18.67 3.88 -20.48
N ILE A 596 17.85 4.78 -19.94
CA ILE A 596 16.71 4.41 -19.11
C ILE A 596 15.54 4.07 -20.01
N ASN A 597 15.55 2.83 -20.48
CA ASN A 597 14.34 2.25 -21.00
C ASN A 597 13.34 2.19 -19.83
N SER A 598 12.19 2.85 -19.98
CA SER A 598 11.05 2.49 -19.16
C SER A 598 10.84 1.01 -19.30
N ASP A 599 10.61 0.31 -18.19
CA ASP A 599 10.21 -1.10 -18.24
C ASP A 599 8.97 -1.19 -19.14
N SER A 600 9.22 -1.57 -20.39
CA SER A 600 8.20 -1.59 -21.45
C SER A 600 7.27 -2.80 -21.33
N VAL A 601 7.56 -3.69 -20.37
CA VAL A 601 6.81 -4.93 -20.15
C VAL A 601 5.82 -4.70 -19.00
N PRO A 602 4.52 -4.66 -19.27
CA PRO A 602 3.53 -4.60 -18.19
C PRO A 602 3.57 -5.91 -17.38
N PRO A 603 3.39 -5.86 -16.05
CA PRO A 603 3.46 -7.05 -15.22
C PRO A 603 2.39 -8.05 -15.62
N ALA A 604 2.75 -9.32 -15.75
CA ALA A 604 1.76 -10.38 -15.96
C ALA A 604 0.95 -10.57 -14.67
N VAL A 605 -0.38 -10.45 -14.76
CA VAL A 605 -1.28 -10.51 -13.60
C VAL A 605 -1.97 -11.87 -13.55
N TRP A 606 -1.94 -12.50 -12.36
CA TRP A 606 -2.59 -13.79 -12.14
C TRP A 606 -3.31 -13.82 -10.80
N ILE A 607 -4.49 -14.42 -10.79
CA ILE A 607 -5.19 -14.83 -9.58
C ILE A 607 -4.64 -16.21 -9.20
N GLU A 608 -3.96 -16.28 -8.05
CA GLU A 608 -3.22 -17.47 -7.63
C GLU A 608 -4.06 -18.43 -6.82
N ASP A 609 -4.64 -17.92 -5.73
CA ASP A 609 -5.43 -18.72 -4.80
C ASP A 609 -6.74 -18.01 -4.43
N VAL A 610 -7.77 -18.81 -4.24
CA VAL A 610 -9.05 -18.36 -3.73
C VAL A 610 -9.43 -19.24 -2.54
N SER A 611 -9.80 -18.63 -1.42
CA SER A 611 -10.27 -19.36 -0.25
C SER A 611 -11.63 -18.83 0.22
N ILE A 612 -12.43 -19.74 0.77
CA ILE A 612 -13.75 -19.46 1.33
C ILE A 612 -13.72 -19.90 2.79
N ASP A 613 -13.85 -18.94 3.73
CA ASP A 613 -13.70 -19.17 5.18
C ASP A 613 -12.41 -19.96 5.48
N ASP A 614 -11.27 -19.49 4.96
CA ASP A 614 -9.92 -20.07 5.07
C ASP A 614 -9.76 -21.50 4.47
N GLN A 615 -10.78 -22.02 3.77
CA GLN A 615 -10.66 -23.27 3.03
C GLN A 615 -10.37 -23.01 1.55
N PRO A 616 -9.33 -23.63 0.97
CA PRO A 616 -8.99 -23.41 -0.43
C PRO A 616 -10.15 -23.82 -1.36
N ALA A 617 -10.60 -22.89 -2.18
CA ALA A 617 -11.61 -23.10 -3.20
C ALA A 617 -10.95 -23.44 -4.52
N ARG A 618 -11.20 -24.62 -5.06
CA ARG A 618 -10.71 -25.00 -6.40
C ARG A 618 -11.59 -24.39 -7.48
N PRO A 619 -11.05 -23.52 -8.35
CA PRO A 619 -11.80 -23.03 -9.49
C PRO A 619 -12.19 -24.19 -10.41
N THR A 620 -13.44 -24.28 -10.75
CA THR A 620 -13.92 -25.23 -11.76
C THR A 620 -13.87 -24.56 -13.13
N THR A 621 -13.19 -25.20 -14.10
CA THR A 621 -13.30 -24.80 -15.50
C THR A 621 -14.71 -25.16 -15.97
N PRO A 622 -15.52 -24.20 -16.48
CA PRO A 622 -16.81 -24.53 -17.01
C PRO A 622 -16.64 -25.48 -18.21
N LYS A 623 -17.39 -26.61 -18.22
CA LYS A 623 -17.49 -27.47 -19.39
C LYS A 623 -17.94 -26.61 -20.58
N LYS A 624 -17.16 -26.60 -21.66
CA LYS A 624 -17.46 -25.86 -22.89
C LYS A 624 -18.86 -26.16 -23.39
N SER A 625 -19.74 -25.18 -23.30
CA SER A 625 -20.89 -25.10 -24.16
C SER A 625 -20.69 -23.95 -25.14
N PHE A 626 -20.34 -24.28 -26.37
CA PHE A 626 -20.24 -23.30 -27.45
C PHE A 626 -21.66 -23.04 -28.01
N PRO A 627 -22.11 -21.77 -28.12
CA PRO A 627 -23.11 -21.46 -29.12
C PRO A 627 -22.39 -21.33 -30.48
N PRO A 628 -22.99 -21.86 -31.56
CA PRO A 628 -22.39 -21.75 -32.88
C PRO A 628 -22.54 -20.33 -33.39
N GLY A 629 -21.39 -19.64 -33.68
CA GLY A 629 -21.37 -18.41 -34.48
C GLY A 629 -20.72 -17.17 -33.94
N GLY A 630 -19.90 -17.18 -32.85
CA GLY A 630 -19.24 -15.96 -32.32
C GLY A 630 -17.75 -15.94 -32.55
N LYS A 631 -17.29 -15.04 -33.43
CA LYS A 631 -15.88 -14.69 -33.60
C LYS A 631 -15.42 -13.77 -32.46
N THR A 632 -15.07 -14.34 -31.30
CA THR A 632 -14.15 -13.73 -30.30
C THR A 632 -13.83 -14.81 -29.27
N ALA A 633 -12.56 -15.17 -29.13
CA ALA A 633 -12.08 -16.07 -28.08
C ALA A 633 -12.28 -15.40 -26.71
N VAL A 634 -13.37 -15.70 -26.04
CA VAL A 634 -13.55 -15.35 -24.62
C VAL A 634 -12.65 -16.29 -23.82
N ALA A 635 -11.63 -15.74 -23.19
CA ALA A 635 -10.77 -16.46 -22.26
C ALA A 635 -11.65 -17.25 -21.28
N THR A 636 -11.32 -18.51 -21.07
CA THR A 636 -12.07 -19.45 -20.21
C THR A 636 -12.01 -18.92 -18.77
N ARG A 637 -13.07 -18.25 -18.32
CA ARG A 637 -13.13 -17.68 -16.97
C ARG A 637 -13.13 -18.80 -15.95
N GLN A 638 -12.21 -18.74 -15.00
CA GLN A 638 -12.25 -19.60 -13.82
C GLN A 638 -13.51 -19.26 -13.02
N LEU A 639 -14.28 -20.27 -12.61
CA LEU A 639 -15.50 -20.10 -11.83
C LEU A 639 -15.31 -20.65 -10.42
N VAL A 640 -15.55 -19.84 -9.43
CA VAL A 640 -15.62 -20.21 -8.03
C VAL A 640 -17.07 -20.16 -7.56
N VAL A 641 -17.56 -21.26 -6.96
CA VAL A 641 -18.89 -21.34 -6.40
C VAL A 641 -18.79 -21.22 -4.89
N VAL A 642 -19.41 -20.16 -4.33
CA VAL A 642 -19.49 -19.92 -2.89
C VAL A 642 -20.77 -20.53 -2.34
N PRO A 643 -20.70 -21.55 -1.46
CA PRO A 643 -21.87 -22.13 -0.83
C PRO A 643 -22.64 -21.11 0.03
N PRO A 644 -23.93 -21.32 0.25
CA PRO A 644 -24.73 -20.44 1.09
C PRO A 644 -24.22 -20.46 2.54
N GLY A 645 -24.24 -19.29 3.20
CA GLY A 645 -23.83 -19.16 4.60
C GLY A 645 -22.34 -18.94 4.84
N ARG A 646 -21.54 -18.94 3.79
CA ARG A 646 -20.11 -18.58 3.90
C ARG A 646 -19.97 -17.08 4.06
N ARG A 647 -19.01 -16.67 4.91
CA ARG A 647 -18.90 -15.26 5.34
C ARG A 647 -17.78 -14.52 4.64
N GLN A 648 -16.71 -15.21 4.28
CA GLN A 648 -15.50 -14.60 3.80
C GLN A 648 -15.02 -15.27 2.51
N LEU A 649 -14.72 -14.45 1.52
CA LEU A 649 -14.07 -14.86 0.28
C LEU A 649 -12.77 -14.09 0.16
N ASP A 650 -11.66 -14.80 0.16
CA ASP A 650 -10.34 -14.23 -0.06
C ASP A 650 -9.86 -14.55 -1.46
N VAL A 651 -9.36 -13.54 -2.13
CA VAL A 651 -8.72 -13.67 -3.44
C VAL A 651 -7.29 -13.20 -3.34
N GLN A 652 -6.34 -14.09 -3.59
CA GLN A 652 -4.93 -13.79 -3.67
C GLN A 652 -4.50 -13.68 -5.12
N TYR A 653 -3.75 -12.62 -5.45
CA TYR A 653 -3.30 -12.33 -6.81
C TYR A 653 -1.87 -11.82 -6.80
N THR A 654 -1.19 -11.95 -7.93
CA THR A 654 0.17 -11.46 -8.12
C THR A 654 0.31 -10.67 -9.42
N GLY A 655 1.32 -9.82 -9.47
CA GLY A 655 1.77 -9.13 -10.67
C GLY A 655 3.27 -9.38 -10.82
N LEU A 656 3.63 -10.10 -11.89
CA LEU A 656 5.00 -10.53 -12.12
C LEU A 656 5.81 -9.43 -12.77
N SER A 657 6.72 -8.83 -12.01
CA SER A 657 7.82 -7.99 -12.48
C SER A 657 9.02 -8.29 -11.61
N PHE A 658 10.18 -8.50 -12.23
CA PHE A 658 11.41 -8.87 -11.54
C PHE A 658 12.39 -7.70 -11.38
N ILE A 659 12.11 -6.54 -11.99
CA ILE A 659 12.94 -5.34 -11.82
C ILE A 659 12.71 -4.72 -10.44
N ALA A 660 11.44 -4.50 -10.05
CA ALA A 660 11.07 -3.90 -8.78
C ALA A 660 9.74 -4.52 -8.27
N PRO A 661 9.73 -5.80 -7.87
CA PRO A 661 8.52 -6.53 -7.52
C PRO A 661 7.79 -5.94 -6.30
N GLU A 662 8.51 -5.28 -5.39
CA GLU A 662 7.98 -4.58 -4.22
C GLU A 662 7.22 -3.29 -4.57
N ARG A 663 7.42 -2.74 -5.78
CA ARG A 663 6.77 -1.52 -6.27
C ARG A 663 5.56 -1.79 -7.16
N VAL A 664 5.27 -3.04 -7.45
CA VAL A 664 4.09 -3.42 -8.23
C VAL A 664 2.83 -2.99 -7.47
N GLN A 665 1.98 -2.23 -8.14
CA GLN A 665 0.74 -1.73 -7.57
C GLN A 665 -0.47 -2.31 -8.27
N PHE A 666 -1.51 -2.56 -7.50
CA PHE A 666 -2.72 -3.21 -7.94
C PHE A 666 -3.93 -2.28 -7.82
N LYS A 667 -4.89 -2.48 -8.69
CA LYS A 667 -6.27 -2.04 -8.53
C LYS A 667 -7.18 -3.20 -8.89
N TYR A 668 -8.31 -3.32 -8.21
CA TYR A 668 -9.30 -4.34 -8.49
C TYR A 668 -10.69 -3.74 -8.61
N ARG A 669 -11.59 -4.49 -9.23
CA ARG A 669 -13.00 -4.17 -9.37
C ARG A 669 -13.82 -5.44 -9.20
N LEU A 670 -14.94 -5.34 -8.50
CA LEU A 670 -15.92 -6.40 -8.39
C LEU A 670 -17.20 -5.95 -9.08
N ASP A 671 -17.56 -6.57 -10.19
CA ASP A 671 -18.79 -6.31 -10.93
C ASP A 671 -19.86 -7.30 -10.44
N GLY A 672 -21.01 -6.82 -9.95
CA GLY A 672 -22.09 -7.70 -9.49
C GLY A 672 -23.19 -6.99 -8.71
N PRO A 673 -24.20 -7.73 -8.25
CA PRO A 673 -25.34 -7.15 -7.55
C PRO A 673 -24.94 -6.43 -6.25
N GLY A 674 -25.37 -5.16 -6.12
CA GLY A 674 -25.17 -4.38 -4.89
C GLY A 674 -23.74 -3.88 -4.64
N VAL A 675 -22.88 -3.93 -5.65
CA VAL A 675 -21.49 -3.41 -5.57
C VAL A 675 -21.31 -2.29 -6.60
N GLU A 676 -20.72 -1.18 -6.19
CA GLU A 676 -20.33 -0.13 -7.12
C GLU A 676 -19.18 -0.62 -8.01
N ALA A 677 -19.36 -0.46 -9.33
CA ALA A 677 -18.45 -0.98 -10.34
C ALA A 677 -17.21 -0.08 -10.57
N ASP A 678 -16.63 0.47 -9.50
CA ASP A 678 -15.45 1.32 -9.56
C ASP A 678 -14.16 0.57 -9.27
N TRP A 679 -13.04 1.07 -9.83
CA TRP A 679 -11.73 0.54 -9.55
C TRP A 679 -11.25 0.96 -8.15
N VAL A 680 -11.01 -0.03 -7.29
CA VAL A 680 -10.49 0.17 -5.94
C VAL A 680 -8.96 0.02 -5.96
N PRO A 681 -8.19 1.04 -5.56
CA PRO A 681 -6.73 0.91 -5.46
C PRO A 681 -6.35 -0.01 -4.29
N ALA A 682 -5.63 -1.09 -4.59
CA ALA A 682 -5.10 -2.01 -3.60
C ALA A 682 -3.65 -1.70 -3.21
N HIS A 683 -3.01 -0.72 -3.88
CA HIS A 683 -1.59 -0.40 -3.73
C HIS A 683 -0.72 -1.66 -3.91
N THR A 684 0.13 -2.00 -2.95
CA THR A 684 1.01 -3.17 -2.99
C THR A 684 0.38 -4.44 -2.39
N ARG A 685 -0.89 -4.37 -1.95
CA ARG A 685 -1.58 -5.54 -1.37
C ARG A 685 -1.87 -6.57 -2.44
N ARG A 686 -1.54 -7.82 -2.16
CA ARG A 686 -1.72 -8.98 -3.05
C ARG A 686 -2.89 -9.88 -2.63
N ARG A 687 -3.69 -9.45 -1.67
CA ARG A 687 -4.87 -10.17 -1.18
C ARG A 687 -6.00 -9.16 -0.95
N VAL A 688 -7.20 -9.55 -1.32
CA VAL A 688 -8.43 -8.84 -1.00
C VAL A 688 -9.43 -9.81 -0.38
N THR A 689 -10.14 -9.31 0.62
CA THR A 689 -11.15 -10.06 1.36
C THR A 689 -12.52 -9.44 1.13
N PHE A 690 -13.46 -10.22 0.68
CA PHE A 690 -14.87 -9.85 0.56
C PHE A 690 -15.67 -10.52 1.65
N SER A 691 -16.35 -9.73 2.48
CA SER A 691 -17.21 -10.23 3.54
C SER A 691 -18.68 -10.14 3.13
N PHE A 692 -19.44 -11.20 3.36
CA PHE A 692 -20.89 -11.22 3.20
C PHE A 692 -21.41 -10.82 1.80
N LEU A 693 -20.83 -11.38 0.74
CA LEU A 693 -21.37 -11.14 -0.60
C LEU A 693 -22.81 -11.69 -0.74
N PRO A 694 -23.77 -10.86 -1.17
CA PRO A 694 -25.11 -11.32 -1.47
C PRO A 694 -25.16 -12.46 -2.51
N PRO A 695 -26.20 -13.31 -2.52
CA PRO A 695 -26.36 -14.30 -3.58
C PRO A 695 -26.44 -13.63 -4.96
N GLY A 696 -25.64 -14.15 -5.91
CA GLY A 696 -25.56 -13.58 -7.23
C GLY A 696 -24.34 -14.03 -8.02
N GLU A 697 -24.20 -13.51 -9.22
CA GLU A 697 -23.03 -13.70 -10.06
C GLU A 697 -22.17 -12.44 -10.05
N TYR A 698 -20.88 -12.64 -9.78
CA TYR A 698 -19.89 -11.57 -9.69
C TYR A 698 -18.73 -11.85 -10.64
N VAL A 699 -18.09 -10.80 -11.10
CA VAL A 699 -16.84 -10.86 -11.84
C VAL A 699 -15.82 -10.01 -11.11
N PHE A 700 -14.87 -10.66 -10.48
CA PHE A 700 -13.70 -10.00 -9.93
C PHE A 700 -12.68 -9.77 -11.04
N ARG A 701 -12.16 -8.54 -11.14
CA ARG A 701 -11.09 -8.16 -12.07
C ARG A 701 -9.97 -7.53 -11.28
N VAL A 702 -8.74 -7.90 -11.61
CA VAL A 702 -7.54 -7.30 -11.02
C VAL A 702 -6.56 -6.95 -12.12
N THR A 703 -5.93 -5.81 -11.98
CA THR A 703 -4.84 -5.36 -12.85
C THR A 703 -3.70 -4.81 -12.02
N ALA A 704 -2.51 -4.78 -12.60
CA ALA A 704 -1.32 -4.29 -11.93
C ALA A 704 -0.53 -3.35 -12.82
N ARG A 705 0.23 -2.46 -12.19
CA ARG A 705 1.25 -1.65 -12.86
C ARG A 705 2.63 -1.97 -12.30
N ASN A 706 3.64 -1.88 -13.15
CA ASN A 706 5.03 -2.02 -12.74
C ASN A 706 5.55 -0.79 -11.98
N GLY A 707 6.79 -0.83 -11.52
CA GLY A 707 7.45 0.28 -10.84
C GLY A 707 7.58 1.55 -11.67
N ASP A 708 7.54 1.45 -12.99
CA ASP A 708 7.63 2.57 -13.94
C ASP A 708 6.25 3.15 -14.30
N GLY A 709 5.17 2.61 -13.72
CA GLY A 709 3.81 3.12 -13.89
C GLY A 709 3.01 2.54 -15.06
N LEU A 710 3.55 1.57 -15.79
CA LEU A 710 2.87 0.93 -16.92
C LEU A 710 1.85 -0.10 -16.42
N TRP A 711 0.57 0.10 -16.78
CA TRP A 711 -0.52 -0.80 -16.42
C TRP A 711 -0.66 -1.96 -17.40
N ASN A 712 -0.95 -3.15 -16.87
CA ASN A 712 -1.48 -4.26 -17.64
C ASN A 712 -3.01 -4.11 -17.74
N GLU A 713 -3.49 -3.47 -18.81
CA GLU A 713 -4.93 -3.22 -18.97
C GLU A 713 -5.76 -4.51 -19.17
N ALA A 714 -5.15 -5.61 -19.59
CA ALA A 714 -5.82 -6.89 -19.72
C ALA A 714 -6.16 -7.49 -18.35
N GLY A 715 -5.23 -7.45 -17.40
CA GLY A 715 -5.38 -8.00 -16.06
C GLY A 715 -5.75 -9.48 -16.04
N ASP A 716 -6.33 -9.93 -14.92
CA ASP A 716 -6.92 -11.27 -14.77
C ASP A 716 -8.33 -11.18 -14.20
N THR A 717 -9.17 -12.19 -14.48
CA THR A 717 -10.59 -12.19 -14.12
C THR A 717 -11.04 -13.51 -13.53
N LEU A 718 -11.84 -13.42 -12.45
CA LEU A 718 -12.45 -14.56 -11.77
C LEU A 718 -13.97 -14.39 -11.76
N ALA A 719 -14.69 -15.39 -12.23
CA ALA A 719 -16.13 -15.47 -12.07
C ALA A 719 -16.46 -16.08 -10.70
N ILE A 720 -17.34 -15.44 -9.94
CA ILE A 720 -17.75 -15.88 -8.62
C ILE A 720 -19.27 -16.03 -8.64
N ARG A 721 -19.77 -17.18 -8.21
CA ARG A 721 -21.21 -17.44 -8.06
C ARG A 721 -21.50 -17.73 -6.61
N VAL A 722 -22.18 -16.81 -5.94
CA VAL A 722 -22.65 -16.99 -4.56
C VAL A 722 -24.05 -17.62 -4.60
N LEU A 723 -24.16 -18.81 -4.03
CA LEU A 723 -25.44 -19.55 -4.03
C LEU A 723 -26.37 -19.00 -2.95
N PRO A 724 -27.67 -18.84 -3.27
CA PRO A 724 -28.67 -18.47 -2.28
C PRO A 724 -28.92 -19.61 -1.31
N PHE A 725 -29.34 -19.31 -0.08
CA PHE A 725 -29.95 -20.31 0.79
C PHE A 725 -31.21 -20.89 0.13
N PHE A 726 -31.52 -22.14 0.44
CA PHE A 726 -32.70 -22.81 -0.15
C PHE A 726 -33.99 -22.02 0.07
N TRP A 727 -34.10 -21.30 1.23
CA TRP A 727 -35.26 -20.45 1.53
C TRP A 727 -35.32 -19.14 0.73
N GLN A 728 -34.22 -18.73 0.11
CA GLN A 728 -34.14 -17.52 -0.74
C GLN A 728 -34.50 -17.85 -2.21
N THR A 729 -34.56 -19.14 -2.58
CA THR A 729 -34.86 -19.58 -3.94
C THR A 729 -36.31 -19.36 -4.27
N TRP A 730 -36.61 -19.12 -5.55
CA TRP A 730 -37.98 -18.87 -6.02
C TRP A 730 -38.91 -20.05 -5.77
N TRP A 731 -38.40 -21.28 -5.90
CA TRP A 731 -39.23 -22.49 -5.68
C TRP A 731 -39.63 -22.66 -4.21
N PHE A 732 -38.72 -22.31 -3.26
CA PHE A 732 -39.01 -22.35 -1.83
C PHE A 732 -40.02 -21.26 -1.43
N LYS A 733 -39.86 -20.04 -2.01
CA LYS A 733 -40.88 -18.99 -1.82
C LYS A 733 -42.23 -19.41 -2.31
N ILE A 734 -42.30 -20.05 -3.50
CA ILE A 734 -43.54 -20.63 -4.00
C ILE A 734 -44.06 -21.73 -3.07
N LEU A 735 -43.20 -22.60 -2.57
CA LEU A 735 -43.59 -23.66 -1.64
C LEU A 735 -44.17 -23.06 -0.34
N VAL A 736 -43.52 -22.03 0.23
CA VAL A 736 -44.03 -21.33 1.42
C VAL A 736 -45.35 -20.64 1.13
N PHE A 737 -45.45 -19.90 0.00
CA PHE A 737 -46.70 -19.27 -0.40
C PHE A 737 -47.81 -20.29 -0.69
N SER A 738 -47.45 -21.38 -1.30
CA SER A 738 -48.42 -22.50 -1.54
C SER A 738 -48.85 -23.15 -0.22
N ALA A 739 -47.91 -23.41 0.70
CA ALA A 739 -48.19 -23.93 2.02
C ALA A 739 -49.04 -22.95 2.85
N ALA A 740 -48.70 -21.63 2.76
CA ALA A 740 -49.52 -20.59 3.40
C ALA A 740 -50.90 -20.51 2.77
N GLY A 741 -51.02 -20.63 1.45
CA GLY A 741 -52.30 -20.71 0.73
C GLY A 741 -53.14 -21.93 1.14
N VAL A 742 -52.52 -23.10 1.20
CA VAL A 742 -53.16 -24.33 1.68
C VAL A 742 -53.56 -24.19 3.15
N SER A 743 -52.68 -23.61 3.98
CA SER A 743 -52.99 -23.34 5.39
C SER A 743 -54.14 -22.36 5.54
N LEU A 744 -54.15 -21.29 4.70
CA LEU A 744 -55.27 -20.33 4.69
C LEU A 744 -56.58 -20.99 4.27
N VAL A 745 -56.55 -21.83 3.22
CA VAL A 745 -57.74 -22.59 2.79
C VAL A 745 -58.15 -23.57 3.88
N ALA A 746 -57.22 -24.24 4.54
CA ALA A 746 -57.51 -25.14 5.67
C ALA A 746 -58.08 -24.36 6.87
N VAL A 747 -57.50 -23.19 7.21
CA VAL A 747 -58.04 -22.31 8.27
C VAL A 747 -59.42 -21.81 7.92
N VAL A 748 -59.66 -21.35 6.68
CA VAL A 748 -60.96 -20.90 6.21
C VAL A 748 -61.97 -22.08 6.23
N PHE A 749 -61.54 -23.29 5.80
CA PHE A 749 -62.34 -24.49 5.89
C PHE A 749 -62.65 -24.92 7.33
N LEU A 750 -61.65 -24.86 8.22
CA LEU A 750 -61.81 -25.16 9.63
C LEU A 750 -62.63 -24.08 10.34
N GLU A 751 -62.45 -22.81 9.96
CA GLU A 751 -63.18 -21.69 10.54
C GLU A 751 -64.62 -21.64 10.02
N SER A 752 -64.91 -22.04 8.76
CA SER A 752 -66.24 -22.23 8.27
C SER A 752 -66.97 -23.36 9.03
N ARG A 753 -66.26 -24.48 9.33
CA ARG A 753 -66.78 -25.52 10.24
C ARG A 753 -66.91 -25.04 11.70
N ARG A 754 -65.97 -24.19 12.18
CA ARG A 754 -66.05 -23.63 13.53
C ARG A 754 -67.08 -22.53 13.65
N ARG A 755 -67.37 -21.75 12.63
CA ARG A 755 -68.43 -20.72 12.61
C ARG A 755 -69.79 -21.32 12.76
N LEU A 756 -69.98 -22.57 12.28
CA LEU A 756 -71.26 -23.32 12.51
C LEU A 756 -71.40 -23.81 13.96
N ARG A 757 -70.25 -24.08 14.64
CA ARG A 757 -70.25 -24.43 16.09
C ARG A 757 -70.23 -23.20 17.03
N ARG A 758 -69.63 -22.09 16.60
CA ARG A 758 -69.43 -20.90 17.43
C ARG A 758 -70.63 -19.92 17.50
N ARG A 759 -71.70 -20.19 16.70
CA ARG A 759 -72.96 -19.44 16.93
C ARG A 759 -73.64 -19.82 18.24
N LEU A 760 -73.23 -20.89 18.89
CA LEU A 760 -73.76 -21.34 20.16
C LEU A 760 -72.97 -20.91 21.41
N GLU A 761 -71.69 -20.54 21.24
CA GLU A 761 -70.82 -20.18 22.38
C GLU A 761 -70.48 -18.69 22.55
N ARG A 762 -70.92 -17.82 21.62
CA ARG A 762 -70.56 -16.41 21.60
C ARG A 762 -71.29 -15.52 22.63
N MET A 763 -72.20 -16.07 23.43
CA MET A 763 -72.86 -15.27 24.46
C MET A 763 -72.18 -15.28 25.86
N ALA A 764 -71.08 -16.01 26.01
CA ALA A 764 -70.40 -16.12 27.30
C ALA A 764 -69.08 -15.30 27.43
N HIS A 765 -68.46 -14.88 26.32
CA HIS A 765 -67.08 -14.38 26.37
C HIS A 765 -66.93 -12.82 26.16
N GLU A 766 -68.02 -12.14 25.83
CA GLU A 766 -67.95 -10.66 25.69
C GLU A 766 -67.82 -9.89 27.02
N ARG A 767 -67.97 -10.54 28.15
CA ARG A 767 -67.95 -9.89 29.47
C ARG A 767 -66.57 -9.75 30.11
N GLU A 768 -65.54 -10.42 29.64
CA GLU A 768 -64.24 -10.43 30.35
C GLU A 768 -63.20 -9.46 29.78
N LEU A 769 -63.27 -9.12 28.51
CA LEU A 769 -62.36 -8.20 27.83
C LEU A 769 -62.67 -6.70 28.05
N GLU A 770 -63.93 -6.40 28.43
CA GLU A 770 -64.27 -5.02 28.83
C GLU A 770 -63.71 -4.59 30.18
N ARG A 771 -63.40 -5.54 31.06
CA ARG A 771 -62.90 -5.24 32.42
C ARG A 771 -61.46 -4.77 32.47
N GLU A 772 -60.58 -5.27 31.59
CA GLU A 772 -59.14 -4.94 31.63
C GLU A 772 -58.85 -3.59 30.96
N ARG A 773 -59.50 -3.26 29.83
CA ARG A 773 -59.41 -1.94 29.20
C ARG A 773 -59.97 -0.83 30.05
N SER A 774 -60.99 -1.15 30.86
CA SER A 774 -61.66 -0.18 31.75
C SER A 774 -60.73 0.22 32.91
N ARG A 775 -59.83 -0.69 33.38
CA ARG A 775 -58.97 -0.41 34.52
C ARG A 775 -57.86 0.60 34.19
N ILE A 776 -57.20 0.40 33.05
CA ILE A 776 -56.09 1.31 32.63
C ILE A 776 -56.66 2.70 32.22
N ALA A 777 -57.81 2.70 31.57
CA ALA A 777 -58.50 3.95 31.24
C ALA A 777 -59.03 4.68 32.49
N GLN A 778 -59.38 3.93 33.55
CA GLN A 778 -59.86 4.46 34.82
C GLN A 778 -58.72 5.15 35.62
N ASP A 779 -57.55 4.50 35.70
CA ASP A 779 -56.39 5.10 36.38
C ASP A 779 -55.89 6.38 35.68
N ILE A 780 -55.95 6.43 34.34
CA ILE A 780 -55.60 7.62 33.55
C ILE A 780 -56.72 8.69 33.66
N HIS A 781 -58.00 8.27 33.69
CA HIS A 781 -59.14 9.18 33.78
C HIS A 781 -59.26 9.80 35.17
N ASP A 782 -58.91 9.07 36.26
CA ASP A 782 -59.07 9.58 37.61
C ASP A 782 -58.00 10.62 37.95
N ASP A 783 -56.75 10.46 37.52
CA ASP A 783 -55.68 11.46 37.70
C ASP A 783 -55.86 12.69 36.80
N LEU A 784 -56.20 12.48 35.50
CA LEU A 784 -56.44 13.57 34.56
C LEU A 784 -57.77 14.26 34.85
N GLY A 785 -58.80 13.48 35.22
CA GLY A 785 -60.14 13.97 35.51
C GLY A 785 -60.18 14.83 36.77
N ALA A 786 -59.49 14.39 37.87
CA ALA A 786 -59.38 15.14 39.08
C ALA A 786 -58.70 16.52 38.86
N SER A 787 -57.65 16.56 38.06
CA SER A 787 -56.89 17.79 37.74
C SER A 787 -57.72 18.74 36.85
N LEU A 788 -58.38 18.18 35.80
CA LEU A 788 -59.27 18.98 34.95
C LEU A 788 -60.51 19.49 35.68
N THR A 789 -61.08 18.69 36.57
CA THR A 789 -62.22 19.08 37.42
C THR A 789 -61.81 20.21 38.34
N ARG A 790 -60.61 20.15 38.94
CA ARG A 790 -60.04 21.19 39.77
C ARG A 790 -59.81 22.48 38.99
N ILE A 791 -59.33 22.42 37.77
CA ILE A 791 -59.19 23.59 36.86
C ILE A 791 -60.57 24.16 36.56
N GLY A 792 -61.60 23.32 36.29
CA GLY A 792 -62.96 23.76 36.04
C GLY A 792 -63.57 24.43 37.23
N MET A 793 -63.42 23.90 38.46
CA MET A 793 -63.95 24.52 39.71
C MET A 793 -63.24 25.85 40.00
N LEU A 794 -61.92 25.91 39.83
CA LEU A 794 -61.17 27.15 40.01
C LEU A 794 -61.50 28.20 38.95
N SER A 795 -61.82 27.78 37.75
CA SER A 795 -62.30 28.66 36.69
C SER A 795 -63.68 29.24 37.01
N GLN A 796 -64.59 28.44 37.59
CA GLN A 796 -65.87 28.86 37.98
C GLN A 796 -65.79 29.82 39.21
N SER A 797 -64.94 29.48 40.21
CA SER A 797 -64.68 30.39 41.35
C SER A 797 -64.04 31.71 40.89
N ALA A 798 -63.17 31.73 39.93
CA ALA A 798 -62.55 32.92 39.38
C ALA A 798 -63.60 33.85 38.68
N VAL A 799 -64.64 33.27 38.07
CA VAL A 799 -65.74 33.98 37.42
C VAL A 799 -66.67 34.53 38.49
N ASP A 800 -66.96 33.73 39.51
CA ASP A 800 -67.88 34.14 40.61
C ASP A 800 -67.24 35.21 41.53
N GLU A 801 -65.92 35.26 41.62
CA GLU A 801 -65.14 36.24 42.43
C GLU A 801 -64.69 37.46 41.61
N MET A 802 -65.16 37.66 40.38
CA MET A 802 -64.84 38.85 39.57
C MET A 802 -65.02 40.21 40.21
N PRO A 803 -65.89 40.38 41.18
CA PRO A 803 -65.98 41.66 41.91
C PRO A 803 -64.79 41.93 42.86
N ASP A 804 -63.98 40.90 43.24
CA ASP A 804 -62.84 41.06 44.13
C ASP A 804 -61.58 40.63 43.33
N ALA A 805 -60.88 41.60 42.77
CA ALA A 805 -59.72 41.38 41.85
C ALA A 805 -58.58 40.59 42.50
N ALA A 806 -58.42 40.62 43.83
CA ALA A 806 -57.36 39.91 44.53
C ALA A 806 -57.66 38.40 44.63
N ARG A 807 -58.89 38.00 44.81
CA ARG A 807 -59.28 36.55 44.85
C ARG A 807 -59.40 35.95 43.51
N ALA A 808 -59.91 36.64 42.50
CA ALA A 808 -59.93 36.19 41.12
C ALA A 808 -58.54 35.99 40.58
N THR A 809 -57.58 36.83 40.90
CA THR A 809 -56.16 36.66 40.53
C THR A 809 -55.52 35.43 41.19
N SER A 810 -55.88 35.10 42.43
CA SER A 810 -55.41 33.89 43.12
C SER A 810 -55.94 32.63 42.47
N SER A 811 -57.20 32.56 42.11
CA SER A 811 -57.84 31.41 41.43
C SER A 811 -57.28 31.25 40.03
N LEU A 812 -57.05 32.32 39.27
CA LEU A 812 -56.34 32.24 37.96
C LEU A 812 -54.92 31.74 38.10
N HIS A 813 -54.21 32.15 39.15
CA HIS A 813 -52.84 31.65 39.37
C HIS A 813 -52.81 30.16 39.72
N GLN A 814 -53.82 29.71 40.51
CA GLN A 814 -53.97 28.28 40.81
C GLN A 814 -54.35 27.45 39.57
N ILE A 815 -55.15 27.97 38.65
CA ILE A 815 -55.47 27.34 37.36
C ILE A 815 -54.24 27.20 36.56
N TYR A 816 -53.43 28.25 36.41
CA TYR A 816 -52.17 28.22 35.66
C TYR A 816 -51.20 27.20 36.24
N GLN A 817 -51.04 27.15 37.55
CA GLN A 817 -50.17 26.16 38.22
C GLN A 817 -50.69 24.76 38.02
N THR A 818 -51.96 24.47 38.15
CA THR A 818 -52.55 23.16 38.00
C THR A 818 -52.43 22.66 36.54
N ALA A 819 -52.63 23.54 35.55
CA ALA A 819 -52.45 23.22 34.13
C ALA A 819 -50.98 22.92 33.78
N ARG A 820 -50.08 23.68 34.39
CA ARG A 820 -48.62 23.43 34.19
C ARG A 820 -48.15 22.13 34.82
N ASP A 821 -48.66 21.79 35.99
CA ASP A 821 -48.33 20.52 36.65
C ASP A 821 -48.90 19.31 35.89
N LEU A 822 -50.07 19.45 35.29
CA LEU A 822 -50.67 18.44 34.44
C LEU A 822 -49.85 18.20 33.18
N THR A 823 -49.35 19.24 32.52
CA THR A 823 -48.49 19.13 31.33
C THR A 823 -47.18 18.40 31.67
N ARG A 824 -46.56 18.73 32.83
CA ARG A 824 -45.34 18.02 33.29
C ARG A 824 -45.58 16.55 33.60
N ALA A 825 -46.73 16.24 34.23
CA ALA A 825 -47.06 14.84 34.52
C ALA A 825 -47.27 14.01 33.24
N MET A 826 -47.83 14.61 32.16
CA MET A 826 -47.93 13.95 30.86
C MET A 826 -46.55 13.67 30.24
N ASP A 827 -45.64 14.63 30.27
CA ASP A 827 -44.28 14.46 29.72
C ASP A 827 -43.51 13.34 30.46
N GLU A 828 -43.66 13.24 31.78
CA GLU A 828 -43.06 12.21 32.63
C GLU A 828 -43.59 10.80 32.27
N ILE A 829 -44.89 10.66 32.02
CA ILE A 829 -45.52 9.39 31.63
C ILE A 829 -45.05 8.99 30.24
N VAL A 830 -45.01 9.91 29.28
CA VAL A 830 -44.58 9.64 27.91
C VAL A 830 -43.11 9.17 27.90
N TRP A 831 -42.25 9.83 28.70
CA TRP A 831 -40.85 9.39 28.79
C TRP A 831 -40.71 7.97 29.40
N ALA A 832 -41.46 7.68 30.46
CA ALA A 832 -41.36 6.41 31.15
C ALA A 832 -41.83 5.20 30.32
N VAL A 833 -42.78 5.43 29.39
CA VAL A 833 -43.39 4.36 28.58
C VAL A 833 -42.73 4.20 27.19
N ASN A 834 -41.96 5.19 26.71
CA ASN A 834 -41.40 5.18 25.38
C ASN A 834 -40.21 4.18 25.27
N PRO A 835 -40.27 3.19 24.38
CA PRO A 835 -39.21 2.16 24.22
C PRO A 835 -37.87 2.73 23.75
N ARG A 836 -37.84 3.93 23.19
CA ARG A 836 -36.58 4.57 22.73
C ARG A 836 -35.63 4.89 23.88
N HIS A 837 -36.10 4.85 25.11
CA HIS A 837 -35.34 5.18 26.32
C HIS A 837 -35.04 3.95 27.20
N ASP A 838 -35.10 2.76 26.64
CA ASP A 838 -34.93 1.51 27.39
C ASP A 838 -33.49 1.18 27.80
N THR A 839 -32.52 2.09 27.64
CA THR A 839 -31.11 1.90 28.03
C THR A 839 -30.83 2.46 29.42
N LEU A 840 -29.87 1.80 30.12
CA LEU A 840 -29.40 2.27 31.42
C LEU A 840 -28.79 3.69 31.35
N ASP A 841 -28.06 3.98 30.26
CA ASP A 841 -27.50 5.28 30.00
C ASP A 841 -28.56 6.38 29.88
N SER A 842 -29.67 6.11 29.19
CA SER A 842 -30.81 7.04 29.07
C SER A 842 -31.44 7.31 30.42
N LEU A 843 -31.55 6.29 31.29
CA LEU A 843 -32.11 6.47 32.66
C LEU A 843 -31.16 7.31 33.53
N ILE A 844 -29.86 7.05 33.53
CA ILE A 844 -28.88 7.80 34.31
C ILE A 844 -28.85 9.26 33.89
N ASN A 845 -28.80 9.53 32.59
CA ASN A 845 -28.79 10.87 32.02
C ASN A 845 -30.09 11.65 32.39
N TYR A 846 -31.24 10.97 32.34
CA TYR A 846 -32.51 11.58 32.69
C TYR A 846 -32.61 11.93 34.17
N VAL A 847 -32.18 11.01 35.05
CA VAL A 847 -32.17 11.21 36.52
C VAL A 847 -31.20 12.33 36.90
N ALA A 848 -30.00 12.35 36.30
CA ALA A 848 -29.00 13.39 36.55
C ALA A 848 -29.48 14.79 36.11
N ARG A 849 -30.06 14.88 34.92
CA ARG A 849 -30.63 16.13 34.39
C ARG A 849 -31.79 16.61 35.25
N PHE A 850 -32.71 15.71 35.61
CA PHE A 850 -33.85 16.06 36.48
C PHE A 850 -33.40 16.57 37.84
N ALA A 851 -32.42 15.93 38.49
CA ALA A 851 -31.86 16.36 39.76
C ALA A 851 -31.27 17.76 39.66
N HIS A 852 -30.48 18.02 38.62
CA HIS A 852 -29.88 19.34 38.40
C HIS A 852 -30.94 20.44 38.23
N ASP A 853 -31.93 20.21 37.37
CA ASP A 853 -32.98 21.19 37.05
C ASP A 853 -33.89 21.43 38.25
N PHE A 854 -34.26 20.37 38.98
CA PHE A 854 -35.16 20.44 40.12
C PHE A 854 -34.53 21.13 41.32
N LEU A 855 -33.27 20.82 41.66
CA LEU A 855 -32.56 21.43 42.79
C LEU A 855 -32.13 22.86 42.47
N SER A 856 -31.76 23.18 41.25
CA SER A 856 -31.43 24.53 40.78
C SER A 856 -32.65 25.44 40.88
N ALA A 857 -33.85 24.96 40.52
CA ALA A 857 -35.11 25.70 40.68
C ALA A 857 -35.45 25.97 42.14
N ALA A 858 -34.99 25.13 43.07
CA ALA A 858 -35.14 25.30 44.52
C ALA A 858 -34.00 26.12 45.16
N GLN A 859 -33.04 26.62 44.37
CA GLN A 859 -31.84 27.35 44.80
C GLN A 859 -30.94 26.54 45.75
N ILE A 860 -30.92 25.18 45.60
CA ILE A 860 -30.08 24.26 46.31
C ILE A 860 -28.96 23.81 45.42
N ARG A 861 -27.72 23.83 45.90
CA ARG A 861 -26.58 23.39 45.14
C ARG A 861 -26.67 21.87 44.87
N CYS A 862 -26.69 21.48 43.61
CA CYS A 862 -26.67 20.09 43.20
C CYS A 862 -25.25 19.61 42.95
N ARG A 863 -24.81 18.54 43.60
CA ARG A 863 -23.59 17.80 43.28
C ARG A 863 -23.96 16.45 42.69
N LEU A 864 -23.50 16.20 41.47
CA LEU A 864 -23.77 14.96 40.75
C LEU A 864 -22.48 14.14 40.61
N ASP A 865 -22.51 12.93 41.11
CA ASP A 865 -21.46 11.94 40.94
C ASP A 865 -22.01 10.78 40.07
N THR A 866 -21.70 10.78 38.81
CA THR A 866 -22.18 9.77 37.84
C THR A 866 -21.03 8.88 37.35
N PRO A 867 -21.27 7.61 37.03
CA PRO A 867 -20.23 6.73 36.51
C PRO A 867 -19.76 7.20 35.13
N LEU A 868 -18.44 7.10 34.89
CA LEU A 868 -17.80 7.53 33.62
C LEU A 868 -18.09 6.57 32.45
N GLN A 869 -18.47 5.32 32.74
CA GLN A 869 -18.85 4.32 31.74
C GLN A 869 -20.10 3.59 32.20
N THR A 870 -21.09 3.49 31.35
CA THR A 870 -22.34 2.77 31.61
C THR A 870 -22.36 1.50 30.73
N PRO A 871 -22.65 0.33 31.32
CA PRO A 871 -22.81 -0.89 30.54
C PRO A 871 -24.10 -0.80 29.68
N GLU A 872 -24.08 -1.42 28.51
CA GLU A 872 -25.26 -1.55 27.66
C GLU A 872 -26.27 -2.54 28.28
N VAL A 873 -27.05 -2.08 29.20
CA VAL A 873 -28.12 -2.85 29.84
C VAL A 873 -29.46 -2.25 29.50
N THR A 874 -30.41 -3.10 29.10
CA THR A 874 -31.79 -2.71 28.84
C THR A 874 -32.57 -2.65 30.15
N VAL A 875 -33.22 -1.48 30.42
CA VAL A 875 -34.01 -1.26 31.63
C VAL A 875 -35.49 -1.21 31.26
N ARG A 876 -36.28 -2.14 31.79
CA ARG A 876 -37.74 -2.21 31.54
C ARG A 876 -38.41 -0.92 31.94
N SER A 877 -39.50 -0.58 31.20
CA SER A 877 -40.30 0.65 31.48
C SER A 877 -40.82 0.72 32.89
N GLU A 878 -41.19 -0.43 33.46
CA GLU A 878 -41.67 -0.54 34.84
C GLU A 878 -40.61 -0.14 35.88
N ILE A 879 -39.36 -0.55 35.65
CA ILE A 879 -38.20 -0.19 36.49
C ILE A 879 -37.93 1.32 36.37
N ARG A 880 -37.92 1.84 35.17
CA ARG A 880 -37.67 3.27 34.91
C ARG A 880 -38.71 4.14 35.58
N HIS A 881 -39.97 3.78 35.43
CA HIS A 881 -41.09 4.53 36.00
C HIS A 881 -41.05 4.53 37.53
N ASN A 882 -41.01 3.38 38.17
CA ASN A 882 -41.04 3.27 39.62
C ASN A 882 -39.79 3.87 40.30
N LEU A 883 -38.60 3.61 39.72
CA LEU A 883 -37.36 4.19 40.25
C LEU A 883 -37.35 5.71 40.12
N PHE A 884 -37.77 6.25 38.97
CA PHE A 884 -37.85 7.70 38.78
C PHE A 884 -38.83 8.38 39.75
N LEU A 885 -40.00 7.78 39.97
CA LEU A 885 -40.93 8.32 40.91
C LEU A 885 -40.42 8.25 42.36
N ALA A 886 -39.75 7.17 42.76
CA ALA A 886 -39.13 7.06 44.09
C ALA A 886 -37.99 8.09 44.26
N PHE A 887 -37.21 8.32 43.21
CA PHE A 887 -36.15 9.32 43.17
C PHE A 887 -36.70 10.74 43.26
N LYS A 888 -37.72 11.05 42.47
CA LYS A 888 -38.43 12.35 42.51
C LYS A 888 -39.00 12.67 43.88
N GLU A 889 -39.58 11.68 44.55
CA GLU A 889 -40.12 11.80 45.89
C GLU A 889 -39.00 12.06 46.94
N ALA A 890 -37.85 11.36 46.80
CA ALA A 890 -36.69 11.59 47.67
C ALA A 890 -36.14 13.03 47.54
N LEU A 891 -36.02 13.53 46.31
CA LEU A 891 -35.59 14.91 46.04
C LEU A 891 -36.63 15.94 46.55
N ASN A 892 -37.91 15.68 46.38
CA ASN A 892 -38.98 16.52 46.85
C ASN A 892 -38.97 16.63 48.39
N ASN A 893 -38.67 15.52 49.07
CA ASN A 893 -38.51 15.49 50.54
C ASN A 893 -37.28 16.29 50.98
N ALA A 894 -36.16 16.19 50.25
CA ALA A 894 -34.97 16.99 50.52
C ALA A 894 -35.25 18.49 50.34
N VAL A 895 -35.96 18.91 49.30
CA VAL A 895 -36.30 20.31 49.05
C VAL A 895 -37.29 20.86 50.10
N LYS A 896 -38.32 20.05 50.41
CA LYS A 896 -39.43 20.57 51.29
C LYS A 896 -39.14 20.50 52.79
N HIS A 897 -38.30 19.53 53.20
CA HIS A 897 -38.23 19.19 54.62
C HIS A 897 -36.82 19.29 55.22
N SER A 898 -35.74 19.29 54.43
CA SER A 898 -34.41 19.29 54.98
C SER A 898 -33.83 20.65 55.33
N GLY A 899 -34.25 21.73 54.65
CA GLY A 899 -33.61 23.03 54.76
C GLY A 899 -32.15 23.03 54.25
N ALA A 900 -31.80 22.07 53.39
CA ALA A 900 -30.47 21.89 52.91
C ALA A 900 -30.05 23.00 51.94
N THR A 901 -28.76 23.33 51.97
CA THR A 901 -28.13 24.25 51.00
C THR A 901 -27.41 23.52 49.89
N GLU A 902 -27.11 22.23 50.08
CA GLU A 902 -26.48 21.35 49.11
C GLU A 902 -27.10 19.93 49.17
N VAL A 903 -27.39 19.37 48.02
CA VAL A 903 -27.80 17.97 47.85
C VAL A 903 -26.83 17.30 46.91
N ARG A 904 -26.26 16.20 47.34
CA ARG A 904 -25.40 15.36 46.56
C ARG A 904 -26.16 14.14 46.07
N VAL A 905 -26.15 13.91 44.78
CA VAL A 905 -26.73 12.73 44.13
C VAL A 905 -25.62 11.89 43.54
N LYS A 906 -25.45 10.69 44.03
CA LYS A 906 -24.42 9.74 43.58
C LYS A 906 -25.09 8.54 42.93
N LEU A 907 -24.66 8.21 41.72
CA LEU A 907 -25.09 7.02 41.00
C LEU A 907 -23.93 6.01 40.97
N GLU A 908 -24.17 4.83 41.43
CA GLU A 908 -23.22 3.72 41.47
C GLU A 908 -23.78 2.50 40.74
N LEU A 909 -22.90 1.79 40.06
CA LEU A 909 -23.24 0.57 39.34
C LEU A 909 -22.53 -0.64 39.98
N PRO A 910 -23.05 -1.16 41.11
CA PRO A 910 -22.54 -2.43 41.61
C PRO A 910 -22.79 -3.57 40.62
N PRO A 911 -22.09 -4.71 40.72
CA PRO A 911 -22.17 -5.79 39.73
C PRO A 911 -23.57 -6.38 39.52
N ASP A 912 -24.47 -6.18 40.44
CA ASP A 912 -25.80 -6.76 40.49
C ASP A 912 -26.95 -5.77 40.35
N GLY A 913 -26.66 -4.46 40.18
CA GLY A 913 -27.75 -3.48 40.06
C GLY A 913 -27.36 -2.04 39.85
N LEU A 914 -28.30 -1.15 40.10
CA LEU A 914 -28.16 0.30 40.14
C LEU A 914 -28.44 0.80 41.54
N ARG A 915 -27.55 1.60 42.07
CA ARG A 915 -27.67 2.27 43.37
C ARG A 915 -27.68 3.77 43.17
N LEU A 916 -28.72 4.41 43.67
CA LEU A 916 -28.86 5.88 43.71
C LEU A 916 -28.78 6.32 45.16
N VAL A 917 -27.88 7.23 45.46
CA VAL A 917 -27.73 7.79 46.82
C VAL A 917 -27.95 9.30 46.77
N ILE A 918 -28.92 9.76 47.51
CA ILE A 918 -29.27 11.18 47.65
C ILE A 918 -28.90 11.61 49.07
N MET A 919 -28.03 12.56 49.22
CA MET A 919 -27.56 13.08 50.50
C MET A 919 -27.81 14.57 50.58
N ASP A 920 -28.56 15.03 51.55
CA ASP A 920 -28.71 16.43 51.86
C ASP A 920 -27.89 16.84 53.09
N ASN A 921 -27.51 18.09 53.20
CA ASN A 921 -26.78 18.63 54.34
C ASN A 921 -27.72 19.41 55.29
N GLY A 922 -29.01 19.09 55.33
CA GLY A 922 -30.01 19.78 56.08
C GLY A 922 -30.11 19.34 57.57
N ALA A 923 -31.21 19.63 58.21
CA ALA A 923 -31.43 19.44 59.65
C ALA A 923 -31.60 17.96 60.07
N GLY A 924 -31.68 17.00 59.05
CA GLY A 924 -31.93 15.57 59.33
C GLY A 924 -33.35 15.25 59.83
N LEU A 925 -33.65 13.98 59.99
CA LEU A 925 -34.92 13.49 60.52
C LEU A 925 -34.88 13.63 62.05
N VAL A 926 -35.46 14.74 62.57
CA VAL A 926 -35.63 14.93 64.02
C VAL A 926 -36.75 14.03 64.48
N SER A 927 -36.51 13.20 65.49
CA SER A 927 -37.52 12.41 66.19
C SER A 927 -38.41 13.38 66.99
N ALA A 928 -39.52 13.79 66.40
CA ALA A 928 -40.48 14.75 67.05
C ALA A 928 -41.23 13.99 68.17
N LYS A 929 -40.87 14.30 69.42
CA LYS A 929 -41.74 14.02 70.55
C LYS A 929 -42.96 14.98 70.48
N HIS A 930 -44.14 14.38 70.24
CA HIS A 930 -45.50 14.95 70.20
C HIS A 930 -45.94 15.94 69.07
N PRO A 931 -46.63 15.41 68.05
CA PRO A 931 -47.32 16.27 67.12
C PRO A 931 -48.75 16.52 67.53
N SER A 932 -49.23 17.79 67.40
CA SER A 932 -50.64 18.21 67.50
C SER A 932 -51.48 17.60 66.38
N HIS A 933 -52.73 17.36 66.61
CA HIS A 933 -53.66 16.53 65.82
C HIS A 933 -53.99 17.02 64.40
N ARG A 934 -53.31 18.05 63.87
CA ARG A 934 -53.51 18.55 62.47
C ARG A 934 -52.40 18.21 61.50
N ASP A 935 -51.20 17.76 61.94
CA ASP A 935 -50.05 17.53 61.02
C ASP A 935 -49.82 16.04 60.73
N ARG A 936 -50.73 15.16 61.17
CA ARG A 936 -50.55 13.66 60.97
C ARG A 936 -50.85 13.12 59.57
N VAL A 937 -51.37 13.95 58.65
CA VAL A 937 -51.86 13.46 57.36
C VAL A 937 -50.84 13.66 56.23
N SER A 938 -49.77 14.46 56.37
CA SER A 938 -48.83 14.70 55.23
C SER A 938 -47.39 14.14 55.34
N SER A 939 -46.89 13.71 56.51
CA SER A 939 -45.45 13.34 56.65
C SER A 939 -45.15 11.83 56.66
N GLY A 940 -46.13 10.95 56.64
CA GLY A 940 -45.94 9.50 56.64
C GLY A 940 -46.03 8.82 55.26
N TYR A 941 -46.73 9.46 54.33
CA TYR A 941 -47.02 8.82 53.02
C TYR A 941 -45.81 8.85 52.05
N GLY A 942 -44.89 9.78 52.12
CA GLY A 942 -43.75 9.91 51.18
C GLY A 942 -42.73 8.79 51.34
N VAL A 943 -42.33 8.47 52.55
CA VAL A 943 -41.35 7.39 52.86
C VAL A 943 -41.94 6.02 52.53
N VAL A 944 -43.15 5.74 52.92
CA VAL A 944 -43.89 4.51 52.59
C VAL A 944 -44.08 4.38 51.06
N GLY A 945 -44.33 5.49 50.37
CA GLY A 945 -44.44 5.56 48.92
C GLY A 945 -43.14 5.19 48.19
N ILE A 946 -41.98 5.64 48.66
CA ILE A 946 -40.68 5.31 48.12
C ILE A 946 -40.40 3.78 48.27
N GLN A 947 -40.63 3.24 49.47
CA GLN A 947 -40.42 1.81 49.74
C GLN A 947 -41.36 0.92 48.91
N SER A 948 -42.62 1.24 48.82
CA SER A 948 -43.62 0.49 48.09
C SER A 948 -43.27 0.44 46.54
N ARG A 949 -42.87 1.57 45.98
CA ARG A 949 -42.50 1.64 44.56
C ARG A 949 -41.27 0.82 44.23
N LEU A 950 -40.26 0.80 45.11
CA LEU A 950 -39.07 -0.01 44.88
C LEU A 950 -39.33 -1.48 45.10
N GLN A 951 -40.19 -1.86 46.06
CA GLN A 951 -40.61 -3.25 46.23
C GLN A 951 -41.29 -3.84 45.00
N GLN A 952 -42.11 -3.02 44.27
CA GLN A 952 -42.73 -3.46 43.01
C GLN A 952 -41.72 -3.85 41.90
N ILE A 953 -40.51 -3.33 41.97
CA ILE A 953 -39.43 -3.60 41.01
C ILE A 953 -38.29 -4.42 41.64
N ASN A 954 -38.57 -5.17 42.72
CA ASN A 954 -37.64 -5.95 43.49
C ASN A 954 -36.42 -5.17 44.03
N GLY A 955 -36.54 -3.89 44.18
CA GLY A 955 -35.57 -3.00 44.78
C GLY A 955 -35.89 -2.74 46.29
N HIS A 956 -35.01 -1.99 46.92
CA HIS A 956 -35.23 -1.52 48.30
C HIS A 956 -34.70 -0.11 48.51
N ALA A 957 -35.26 0.58 49.50
CA ALA A 957 -34.80 1.89 49.93
C ALA A 957 -34.34 1.87 51.39
N GLN A 958 -33.21 2.51 51.65
CA GLN A 958 -32.71 2.78 52.98
C GLN A 958 -32.59 4.27 53.21
N ILE A 959 -33.07 4.71 54.40
CA ILE A 959 -33.02 6.14 54.74
C ILE A 959 -32.26 6.22 56.07
N HIS A 960 -31.19 6.96 56.07
CA HIS A 960 -30.34 7.13 57.22
C HIS A 960 -30.12 8.63 57.50
N SER A 961 -30.31 9.04 58.72
CA SER A 961 -30.08 10.42 59.16
C SER A 961 -29.20 10.35 60.44
N PRO A 962 -27.92 10.71 60.36
CA PRO A 962 -27.01 10.64 61.48
C PRO A 962 -27.29 11.76 62.49
N PRO A 963 -26.98 11.51 63.77
CA PRO A 963 -27.05 12.58 64.80
C PRO A 963 -25.99 13.64 64.45
N GLY A 964 -26.43 14.79 63.98
CA GLY A 964 -25.55 15.92 63.59
C GLY A 964 -25.96 16.62 62.31
N GLY A 965 -27.00 16.14 61.64
CA GLY A 965 -27.64 16.80 60.51
C GLY A 965 -27.44 16.02 59.17
N GLY A 966 -28.33 16.34 58.21
CA GLY A 966 -28.39 15.71 56.91
C GLY A 966 -29.17 14.39 56.88
N THR A 967 -29.70 14.06 55.69
CA THR A 967 -30.36 12.77 55.42
C THR A 967 -29.78 12.15 54.19
N THR A 968 -29.54 10.84 54.27
CA THR A 968 -29.12 10.01 53.16
C THR A 968 -30.24 9.04 52.80
N VAL A 969 -30.69 9.11 51.55
CA VAL A 969 -31.66 8.18 50.96
C VAL A 969 -30.93 7.33 49.94
N GLU A 970 -30.88 6.07 50.15
CA GLU A 970 -30.30 5.10 49.22
C GLU A 970 -31.41 4.29 48.56
N LEU A 971 -31.45 4.26 47.25
CA LEU A 971 -32.39 3.54 46.42
C LEU A 971 -31.58 2.50 45.63
N TYR A 972 -31.91 1.24 45.80
CA TYR A 972 -31.26 0.15 45.12
C TYR A 972 -32.28 -0.64 44.29
N VAL A 973 -31.88 -0.97 43.02
CA VAL A 973 -32.68 -1.79 42.13
C VAL A 973 -31.76 -2.83 41.45
N PRO A 974 -32.08 -4.13 41.51
CA PRO A 974 -31.32 -5.17 40.82
C PRO A 974 -31.59 -5.00 39.33
N LEU A 975 -30.51 -5.00 38.53
CA LEU A 975 -30.56 -5.06 37.09
C LEU A 975 -30.14 -6.49 36.69
N ALA A 976 -30.99 -7.16 35.90
CA ALA A 976 -30.63 -8.49 35.41
C ALA A 976 -29.32 -8.41 34.60
N PRO A 977 -28.33 -9.27 34.86
CA PRO A 977 -27.13 -9.31 34.04
C PRO A 977 -27.52 -9.59 32.58
N ALA A 978 -26.89 -8.91 31.64
CA ALA A 978 -27.07 -9.19 30.23
C ALA A 978 -26.88 -10.68 29.99
N ALA A 979 -27.88 -11.33 29.45
CA ALA A 979 -27.81 -12.77 29.15
C ALA A 979 -26.63 -12.99 28.21
N THR A 980 -25.55 -13.59 28.72
CA THR A 980 -24.45 -14.10 27.91
C THR A 980 -25.05 -15.17 27.02
N THR A 981 -25.29 -14.85 25.76
CA THR A 981 -25.55 -15.87 24.75
C THR A 981 -24.30 -16.72 24.63
N LYS A 982 -24.32 -17.91 25.25
CA LYS A 982 -23.40 -19.00 24.91
C LYS A 982 -23.56 -19.31 23.42
N PRO A 983 -22.49 -19.41 22.64
CA PRO A 983 -22.59 -20.02 21.33
C PRO A 983 -22.87 -21.49 21.52
N ASP A 984 -24.03 -21.94 21.12
CA ASP A 984 -24.30 -23.35 20.93
C ASP A 984 -23.46 -23.89 19.77
N LYS A 985 -22.97 -25.11 19.97
CA LYS A 985 -22.02 -25.92 19.19
C LYS A 985 -22.18 -25.97 17.68
#